data_5744e31803de31c8a93738490b2a19b7
#
_entry.id   5744e31803de31c8a93738490b2a19b7
#
_cell.length_a   1.000
_cell.length_b   1.000
_cell.length_c   1.000
_cell.angle_alpha   90.00
_cell.angle_beta   90.00
_cell.angle_gamma   90.00
#
_symmetry.space_group_name_H-M   'P 1'
#
loop_
_entity.id
_entity.type
_entity.pdbx_description
1 polymer ?
#
loop_
_entity_poly.entity_id
_entity_poly.type
_entity_poly.pdbx_seq_one_letter_code
_entity_poly.pdbx_strand_id
1 'polypeptide(L)'
;MKLGKILLCIGFTVLLVTSTLVQPLKNTSASINTHTNDSLHTTTTNTPKYPKRPPLPVSKGNELEEQTVILIVEENSQNAIQALIQQKYPNLKIKRTYTAVFKGFAIHGPLKDLEKLQKEQGILEVSPVTNYTPNLDESVPFIGGGEKMHRLYDKDGDRLTGKGVKVGIIDTGIDYTHPDLRDNYAGGYDFVDEDNDPMETKRSQGMPTLHGTHVAGIVGANGHLNGVAPEAELIAYRVLGPGGHGSSEHVIAAIERAIHDKVDVLNLSLGNTINGPDWPTSLALNKAVEHGVVAVTSSGNSGPNLWTVGSPGTSSEAISVGASTPPLHIPHLSPIFSKREIEMLPLQGSMPWDFPSKPIGMVYAGLGEEEDWEDKKIEGKIVLLERGKIPFSEKAHQAKMRGAAGVVIYNNLEGNFTGTLEVEMDIPVVSISKEDGLFLKKHLKRSFSMVKTTFKWHKDDIASFSSRGPVTHTWEIKPDVVAPGVAIDSTIPNGYLALQGTSMAAPHVAGASALIIQAHPDWKPAQVKAALMNTTKPLIKEDGTGYSVLEQGTGRIQLEEAIQTNSLVYPGSLNFGMLEKKQTRTQKEVPITIENVSDKEVTYSIEAPKQKKGVQWKTPITFTLKPKEKRETNITLDITPNQQKAGMHEGEVIVNADRQKIRLPYLYIIEEPDYPRIMGFQFGYGDKEGEYQYEVYLPEGAEELGIALYEADTLHFIDYLDWERDLPRGLFKNQIPADRVKVRGLVKAVVFAKKLDKEDTVEADLYFE
;
A
#
# COMPACT_ATOMS: atom_id res chain seq x y z
N MET A 1 -15.65 -44.36 11.50
CA MET A 1 -14.96 -43.27 12.16
C MET A 1 -14.28 -42.47 11.04
N LYS A 2 -14.85 -41.32 10.68
CA LYS A 2 -14.30 -40.49 9.59
C LYS A 2 -13.32 -39.48 10.21
N LEU A 3 -12.02 -39.65 9.96
CA LEU A 3 -11.03 -38.58 10.16
C LEU A 3 -11.20 -37.59 9.04
N GLY A 4 -11.43 -36.34 9.40
CA GLY A 4 -11.50 -35.23 8.44
C GLY A 4 -10.12 -34.97 7.82
N LYS A 5 -10.03 -35.06 6.52
CA LYS A 5 -8.88 -34.66 5.74
C LYS A 5 -8.85 -33.11 5.77
N ILE A 6 -7.80 -32.53 6.36
CA ILE A 6 -7.49 -31.16 6.15
C ILE A 6 -6.87 -31.07 4.74
N LEU A 7 -7.67 -30.65 3.77
CA LEU A 7 -7.19 -30.32 2.43
C LEU A 7 -6.36 -29.04 2.54
N LEU A 8 -5.05 -29.15 2.39
CA LEU A 8 -4.21 -28.01 2.09
C LEU A 8 -4.28 -27.81 0.56
N CYS A 9 -5.38 -27.25 0.08
CA CYS A 9 -5.43 -26.72 -1.28
C CYS A 9 -4.64 -25.42 -1.29
N ILE A 10 -3.41 -25.43 -1.78
CA ILE A 10 -2.67 -24.23 -2.13
C ILE A 10 -3.17 -23.81 -3.51
N GLY A 11 -4.35 -23.20 -3.55
CA GLY A 11 -4.78 -22.43 -4.72
C GLY A 11 -3.94 -21.17 -4.86
N PHE A 12 -3.82 -20.63 -6.06
CA PHE A 12 -3.19 -19.33 -6.29
C PHE A 12 -3.82 -18.28 -5.37
N THR A 13 -3.11 -17.93 -4.31
CA THR A 13 -3.62 -17.04 -3.27
C THR A 13 -3.47 -15.60 -3.75
N VAL A 14 -4.57 -14.90 -3.85
CA VAL A 14 -4.55 -13.45 -3.97
C VAL A 14 -4.13 -12.91 -2.62
N LEU A 15 -2.94 -12.35 -2.53
CA LEU A 15 -2.38 -11.83 -1.29
C LEU A 15 -2.75 -10.35 -1.14
N LEU A 16 -3.40 -10.02 -0.04
CA LEU A 16 -3.21 -8.70 0.55
C LEU A 16 -1.75 -8.58 0.90
N VAL A 17 -1.04 -7.62 0.31
CA VAL A 17 0.40 -7.45 0.55
C VAL A 17 0.62 -6.95 1.96
N THR A 18 0.56 -7.86 2.91
CA THR A 18 1.27 -7.75 4.17
C THR A 18 2.33 -8.84 4.15
N SER A 19 3.58 -8.48 4.01
CA SER A 19 4.69 -9.41 3.94
C SER A 19 4.96 -10.04 5.31
N THR A 20 4.24 -11.12 5.65
CA THR A 20 4.61 -11.97 6.78
C THR A 20 4.24 -13.41 6.46
N LEU A 21 5.23 -14.25 6.28
CA LEU A 21 5.11 -15.71 6.32
C LEU A 21 4.78 -16.12 7.76
N VAL A 22 3.55 -16.60 7.99
CA VAL A 22 3.17 -17.20 9.27
C VAL A 22 3.17 -18.70 9.11
N GLN A 23 4.02 -19.39 9.86
CA GLN A 23 3.90 -20.84 10.09
C GLN A 23 2.88 -21.12 11.19
N PRO A 24 2.06 -22.18 11.09
CA PRO A 24 1.09 -22.51 12.12
C PRO A 24 1.76 -23.11 13.36
N LEU A 25 1.54 -22.49 14.51
CA LEU A 25 1.89 -23.04 15.82
C LEU A 25 1.00 -24.22 16.18
N LYS A 26 1.61 -25.33 16.58
CA LYS A 26 0.94 -26.51 17.16
C LYS A 26 0.31 -26.15 18.51
N ASN A 27 -0.99 -26.37 18.63
CA ASN A 27 -1.71 -26.30 19.90
C ASN A 27 -1.23 -27.39 20.85
N THR A 28 -0.64 -27.00 21.96
CA THR A 28 -0.51 -27.84 23.17
C THR A 28 -1.50 -27.33 24.21
N SER A 29 -2.55 -28.08 24.45
CA SER A 29 -3.50 -27.87 25.53
C SER A 29 -2.87 -28.18 26.88
N ALA A 30 -2.73 -27.22 27.76
CA ALA A 30 -2.40 -27.40 29.17
C ALA A 30 -3.67 -27.26 30.01
N SER A 31 -3.95 -28.29 30.76
CA SER A 31 -5.06 -28.40 31.72
C SER A 31 -4.82 -27.51 32.93
N ILE A 32 -5.84 -26.73 33.31
CA ILE A 32 -5.84 -25.92 34.52
C ILE A 32 -6.30 -26.76 35.68
N ASN A 33 -5.44 -26.97 36.66
CA ASN A 33 -5.83 -27.45 37.98
C ASN A 33 -6.05 -26.29 38.94
N THR A 34 -7.26 -26.21 39.45
CA THR A 34 -7.64 -25.31 40.54
C THR A 34 -7.18 -25.90 41.88
N HIS A 35 -6.38 -25.16 42.64
CA HIS A 35 -6.28 -25.30 44.10
C HIS A 35 -6.32 -23.91 44.73
N THR A 36 -7.39 -23.76 45.56
CA THR A 36 -7.54 -22.72 46.55
C THR A 36 -6.58 -22.91 47.71
N ASN A 37 -5.89 -21.87 48.15
CA ASN A 37 -5.53 -21.70 49.56
C ASN A 37 -5.21 -20.22 49.87
N ASP A 38 -5.92 -19.73 50.86
CA ASP A 38 -5.72 -18.46 51.55
C ASP A 38 -4.37 -18.38 52.25
N SER A 39 -3.65 -17.29 52.07
CA SER A 39 -2.78 -16.73 53.11
C SER A 39 -2.51 -15.26 52.85
N LEU A 40 -2.95 -14.41 53.77
CA LEU A 40 -2.63 -12.99 53.84
C LEU A 40 -1.10 -12.78 53.91
N HIS A 41 -0.58 -12.06 52.92
CA HIS A 41 0.68 -11.34 53.07
C HIS A 41 0.52 -9.91 52.55
N THR A 42 0.76 -8.97 53.43
CA THR A 42 0.86 -7.53 53.23
C THR A 42 1.94 -7.28 52.15
N THR A 43 1.50 -6.88 50.96
CA THR A 43 2.39 -6.39 49.93
C THR A 43 2.44 -4.87 49.97
N THR A 44 3.64 -4.37 50.26
CA THR A 44 4.03 -3.00 50.00
C THR A 44 3.77 -2.64 48.55
N THR A 45 2.94 -1.65 48.34
CA THR A 45 2.61 -1.12 46.98
C THR A 45 3.87 -0.44 46.43
N ASN A 46 4.55 -1.12 45.50
CA ASN A 46 5.49 -0.46 44.59
C ASN A 46 4.67 0.32 43.56
N THR A 47 4.48 1.60 43.79
CA THR A 47 4.00 2.54 42.76
C THR A 47 4.99 2.57 41.61
N PRO A 48 4.56 2.43 40.33
CA PRO A 48 5.42 2.58 39.19
C PRO A 48 6.08 3.96 39.21
N LYS A 49 7.39 4.02 39.20
CA LYS A 49 8.13 5.27 39.02
C LYS A 49 7.98 5.70 37.56
N TYR A 50 7.04 6.59 37.29
CA TYR A 50 6.95 7.25 35.99
C TYR A 50 8.23 8.04 35.71
N PRO A 51 8.76 8.03 34.47
CA PRO A 51 9.94 8.80 34.11
C PRO A 51 9.71 10.30 34.30
N LYS A 52 10.78 11.04 34.65
CA LYS A 52 10.72 12.51 34.83
C LYS A 52 10.19 13.15 33.54
N ARG A 53 9.11 13.88 33.69
CA ARG A 53 8.28 14.51 32.65
C ARG A 53 9.07 15.46 31.77
N PRO A 54 8.80 15.50 30.44
CA PRO A 54 9.17 16.64 29.63
C PRO A 54 8.38 17.88 30.08
N PRO A 55 9.00 19.07 30.13
CA PRO A 55 8.26 20.30 30.38
C PRO A 55 7.25 20.54 29.25
N LEU A 56 6.09 21.12 29.57
CA LEU A 56 5.15 21.60 28.54
C LEU A 56 5.90 22.44 27.52
N PRO A 57 5.58 22.33 26.22
CA PRO A 57 6.25 23.12 25.20
C PRO A 57 6.03 24.62 25.47
N VAL A 58 7.08 25.30 25.85
CA VAL A 58 7.06 26.75 26.08
C VAL A 58 7.11 27.42 24.72
N SER A 59 5.99 27.99 24.27
CA SER A 59 6.03 28.96 23.20
C SER A 59 6.75 30.22 23.69
N LYS A 60 7.87 30.56 23.09
CA LYS A 60 8.57 31.81 23.39
C LYS A 60 7.70 32.98 22.90
N GLY A 61 6.87 33.54 23.75
CA GLY A 61 6.25 34.81 23.42
C GLY A 61 4.96 35.24 24.11
N ASN A 62 4.14 34.37 24.69
CA ASN A 62 2.87 34.83 25.25
C ASN A 62 2.44 34.01 26.50
N GLU A 63 2.66 34.57 27.70
CA GLU A 63 2.23 33.96 28.97
C GLU A 63 0.69 33.85 29.11
N LEU A 64 -0.06 34.47 28.22
CA LEU A 64 -1.52 34.50 28.20
C LEU A 64 -2.15 33.55 27.16
N GLU A 65 -1.32 32.79 26.46
CA GLU A 65 -1.81 31.81 25.48
C GLU A 65 -2.62 30.72 26.18
N GLU A 66 -3.87 30.52 25.74
CA GLU A 66 -4.76 29.50 26.30
C GLU A 66 -4.52 28.16 25.63
N GLN A 67 -4.38 27.10 26.41
CA GLN A 67 -4.15 25.74 25.94
C GLN A 67 -5.08 24.74 26.66
N THR A 68 -5.37 23.63 25.99
CA THR A 68 -6.02 22.48 26.65
C THR A 68 -4.98 21.40 26.92
N VAL A 69 -5.00 20.84 28.13
CA VAL A 69 -4.11 19.76 28.56
C VAL A 69 -4.89 18.60 29.13
N ILE A 70 -4.33 17.39 29.06
CA ILE A 70 -4.79 16.22 29.83
C ILE A 70 -3.96 16.15 31.10
N LEU A 71 -4.65 16.14 32.25
CA LEU A 71 -4.06 16.01 33.57
C LEU A 71 -4.36 14.60 34.09
N ILE A 72 -3.33 13.83 34.41
CA ILE A 72 -3.45 12.53 35.08
C ILE A 72 -3.06 12.71 36.54
N VAL A 73 -3.89 12.21 37.45
CA VAL A 73 -3.68 12.35 38.89
C VAL A 73 -3.61 10.99 39.58
N GLU A 74 -3.05 10.96 40.79
CA GLU A 74 -3.04 9.77 41.64
C GLU A 74 -4.47 9.28 41.89
N GLU A 75 -4.69 7.98 42.01
CA GLU A 75 -5.98 7.31 42.02
C GLU A 75 -6.94 7.85 43.10
N ASN A 76 -6.39 8.25 44.27
CA ASN A 76 -7.17 8.79 45.40
C ASN A 76 -7.17 10.32 45.47
N SER A 77 -6.53 11.02 44.56
CA SER A 77 -6.31 12.48 44.60
C SER A 77 -7.31 13.27 43.74
N GLN A 78 -8.13 12.63 42.92
CA GLN A 78 -8.97 13.28 41.93
C GLN A 78 -9.89 14.36 42.50
N ASN A 79 -10.61 14.07 43.59
CA ASN A 79 -11.51 15.04 44.24
C ASN A 79 -10.72 16.21 44.88
N ALA A 80 -9.57 15.93 45.47
CA ALA A 80 -8.71 16.97 46.07
C ALA A 80 -8.12 17.90 45.02
N ILE A 81 -7.66 17.35 43.86
CA ILE A 81 -7.16 18.13 42.74
C ILE A 81 -8.27 18.94 42.09
N GLN A 82 -9.49 18.42 41.97
CA GLN A 82 -10.64 19.18 41.47
C GLN A 82 -10.93 20.39 42.34
N ALA A 83 -10.95 20.21 43.66
CA ALA A 83 -11.14 21.32 44.61
C ALA A 83 -9.98 22.33 44.53
N LEU A 84 -8.75 21.85 44.43
CA LEU A 84 -7.56 22.68 44.28
C LEU A 84 -7.64 23.57 43.00
N ILE A 85 -8.05 23.00 41.88
CA ILE A 85 -8.22 23.74 40.61
C ILE A 85 -9.24 24.85 40.79
N GLN A 86 -10.42 24.52 41.37
CA GLN A 86 -11.50 25.49 41.57
C GLN A 86 -11.10 26.62 42.53
N GLN A 87 -10.32 26.35 43.57
CA GLN A 87 -9.96 27.34 44.60
C GLN A 87 -8.73 28.18 44.22
N LYS A 88 -7.71 27.53 43.67
CA LYS A 88 -6.40 28.17 43.45
C LYS A 88 -6.17 28.64 42.02
N TYR A 89 -6.88 28.07 41.04
CA TYR A 89 -6.71 28.31 39.63
C TYR A 89 -8.04 28.67 38.92
N PRO A 90 -8.67 29.81 39.27
CA PRO A 90 -10.02 30.14 38.79
C PRO A 90 -10.09 30.37 37.27
N ASN A 91 -8.94 30.63 36.59
CA ASN A 91 -8.87 30.77 35.14
C ASN A 91 -8.83 29.42 34.41
N LEU A 92 -8.60 28.30 35.11
CA LEU A 92 -8.62 26.99 34.53
C LEU A 92 -10.01 26.38 34.53
N LYS A 93 -10.44 25.91 33.37
CA LYS A 93 -11.75 25.27 33.17
C LYS A 93 -11.58 23.76 32.95
N ILE A 94 -12.21 22.95 33.82
CA ILE A 94 -12.29 21.50 33.60
C ILE A 94 -13.32 21.27 32.50
N LYS A 95 -12.87 20.76 31.34
CA LYS A 95 -13.70 20.40 30.19
C LYS A 95 -14.29 18.98 30.30
N ARG A 96 -13.50 18.05 30.80
CA ARG A 96 -13.89 16.64 30.98
C ARG A 96 -13.21 16.04 32.19
N THR A 97 -13.88 15.06 32.82
CA THR A 97 -13.35 14.24 33.92
C THR A 97 -13.24 12.79 33.45
N TYR A 98 -12.10 12.18 33.66
CA TYR A 98 -11.82 10.77 33.30
C TYR A 98 -11.77 9.93 34.58
N THR A 99 -12.49 8.81 34.61
CA THR A 99 -12.58 7.96 35.80
C THR A 99 -12.42 6.47 35.53
N ALA A 100 -12.57 6.06 34.28
CA ALA A 100 -12.47 4.65 33.88
C ALA A 100 -11.10 4.28 33.32
N VAL A 101 -10.55 5.10 32.41
CA VAL A 101 -9.25 4.84 31.74
C VAL A 101 -8.07 5.25 32.61
N PHE A 102 -8.21 6.35 33.33
CA PHE A 102 -7.31 6.86 34.40
C PHE A 102 -8.08 7.87 35.26
N LYS A 103 -7.51 8.25 36.38
CA LYS A 103 -8.05 9.38 37.17
C LYS A 103 -7.43 10.67 36.65
N GLY A 104 -8.27 11.60 36.16
CA GLY A 104 -7.73 12.83 35.56
C GLY A 104 -8.77 13.75 34.97
N PHE A 105 -8.29 14.77 34.26
CA PHE A 105 -9.12 15.84 33.70
C PHE A 105 -8.58 16.34 32.35
N ALA A 106 -9.47 16.76 31.45
CA ALA A 106 -9.10 17.71 30.39
C ALA A 106 -9.34 19.14 30.91
N ILE A 107 -8.31 19.95 30.94
CA ILE A 107 -8.31 21.30 31.51
C ILE A 107 -7.89 22.31 30.46
N HIS A 108 -8.60 23.42 30.35
CA HIS A 108 -8.31 24.53 29.45
C HIS A 108 -8.04 25.80 30.21
N GLY A 109 -7.07 26.56 29.79
CA GLY A 109 -6.77 27.89 30.31
C GLY A 109 -5.35 28.36 30.04
N PRO A 110 -4.92 29.50 30.66
CA PRO A 110 -3.63 30.09 30.40
C PRO A 110 -2.45 29.17 30.72
N LEU A 111 -1.47 29.10 29.83
CA LEU A 111 -0.29 28.27 29.94
C LEU A 111 0.45 28.45 31.27
N LYS A 112 0.55 29.69 31.74
CA LYS A 112 1.16 30.04 33.03
C LYS A 112 0.50 29.36 34.24
N ASP A 113 -0.83 29.21 34.23
CA ASP A 113 -1.56 28.57 35.32
C ASP A 113 -1.47 27.04 35.19
N LEU A 114 -1.44 26.49 33.97
CA LEU A 114 -1.21 25.08 33.70
C LEU A 114 0.21 24.64 34.14
N GLU A 115 1.22 25.45 33.91
CA GLU A 115 2.60 25.20 34.38
C GLU A 115 2.73 25.20 35.90
N LYS A 116 1.96 26.04 36.60
CA LYS A 116 1.90 26.02 38.06
C LYS A 116 1.17 24.78 38.57
N LEU A 117 0.03 24.47 37.97
CA LEU A 117 -0.76 23.31 38.30
C LEU A 117 0.06 22.01 38.19
N GLN A 118 0.91 21.89 37.15
CA GLN A 118 1.78 20.72 36.94
C GLN A 118 2.69 20.41 38.13
N LYS A 119 3.00 21.40 38.99
CA LYS A 119 3.93 21.26 40.12
C LYS A 119 3.20 20.86 41.42
N GLU A 120 1.87 20.82 41.42
CA GLU A 120 1.12 20.46 42.61
C GLU A 120 1.22 18.97 42.92
N GLN A 121 1.13 18.67 44.24
CA GLN A 121 1.22 17.29 44.72
C GLN A 121 -0.04 16.49 44.31
N GLY A 122 0.16 15.22 43.94
CA GLY A 122 -0.93 14.33 43.48
C GLY A 122 -1.18 14.37 41.98
N ILE A 123 -0.41 15.20 41.23
CA ILE A 123 -0.43 15.22 39.77
C ILE A 123 0.67 14.32 39.24
N LEU A 124 0.29 13.35 38.45
CA LEU A 124 1.21 12.38 37.83
C LEU A 124 1.73 12.88 36.48
N GLU A 125 0.85 13.43 35.63
CA GLU A 125 1.20 13.86 34.29
C GLU A 125 0.34 15.03 33.81
N VAL A 126 0.92 15.91 33.02
CA VAL A 126 0.23 16.94 32.25
C VAL A 126 0.73 16.89 30.83
N SER A 127 -0.15 16.52 29.90
CA SER A 127 0.16 16.40 28.47
C SER A 127 -0.68 17.38 27.67
N PRO A 128 -0.11 18.08 26.67
CA PRO A 128 -0.91 18.91 25.78
C PRO A 128 -1.90 18.04 25.00
N VAL A 129 -3.10 18.60 24.74
CA VAL A 129 -4.05 17.96 23.82
C VAL A 129 -3.52 18.13 22.42
N THR A 130 -3.19 17.05 21.77
CA THR A 130 -2.88 17.00 20.33
C THR A 130 -4.20 16.86 19.56
N ASN A 131 -4.38 17.69 18.55
CA ASN A 131 -5.46 17.49 17.61
C ASN A 131 -5.05 16.40 16.63
N TYR A 132 -5.78 15.30 16.65
CA TYR A 132 -5.66 14.26 15.64
C TYR A 132 -6.55 14.67 14.48
N THR A 133 -5.96 14.98 13.33
CA THR A 133 -6.67 15.16 12.07
C THR A 133 -6.52 13.88 11.26
N PRO A 134 -7.62 13.27 10.81
CA PRO A 134 -7.58 12.13 9.90
C PRO A 134 -6.90 12.52 8.59
N ASN A 135 -6.05 11.66 8.04
CA ASN A 135 -5.31 11.95 6.80
C ASN A 135 -6.18 11.95 5.53
N LEU A 136 -7.42 11.46 5.56
CA LEU A 136 -8.37 11.67 4.45
C LEU A 136 -8.68 13.15 4.24
N ASP A 137 -8.68 13.95 5.30
CA ASP A 137 -8.84 15.40 5.24
C ASP A 137 -7.69 16.09 4.49
N GLU A 138 -6.57 15.39 4.26
CA GLU A 138 -5.45 15.87 3.45
C GLU A 138 -5.36 15.17 2.08
N SER A 139 -5.55 13.85 2.00
CA SER A 139 -5.34 13.09 0.77
C SER A 139 -6.41 13.35 -0.29
N VAL A 140 -7.68 13.46 0.12
CA VAL A 140 -8.81 13.76 -0.79
C VAL A 140 -8.71 15.19 -1.35
N PRO A 141 -8.50 16.26 -0.54
CA PRO A 141 -8.26 17.60 -1.07
C PRO A 141 -6.99 17.70 -1.92
N PHE A 142 -5.97 16.88 -1.65
CA PHE A 142 -4.70 16.90 -2.39
C PHE A 142 -4.83 16.44 -3.84
N ILE A 143 -5.77 15.55 -4.13
CA ILE A 143 -6.13 15.17 -5.51
C ILE A 143 -7.20 16.06 -6.12
N GLY A 144 -7.66 17.09 -5.44
CA GLY A 144 -8.70 18.01 -5.88
C GLY A 144 -10.12 17.63 -5.46
N GLY A 145 -10.29 16.65 -4.57
CA GLY A 145 -11.58 16.24 -4.00
C GLY A 145 -12.07 17.14 -2.84
N GLY A 146 -13.09 16.69 -2.13
CA GLY A 146 -13.66 17.37 -0.96
C GLY A 146 -14.35 18.69 -1.30
N GLU A 147 -14.10 19.75 -0.51
CA GLU A 147 -14.78 21.04 -0.65
C GLU A 147 -14.65 21.68 -2.04
N LYS A 148 -13.61 21.37 -2.81
CA LYS A 148 -13.47 21.86 -4.18
C LYS A 148 -14.55 21.29 -5.08
N MET A 149 -14.92 20.03 -4.89
CA MET A 149 -15.99 19.38 -5.66
C MET A 149 -17.36 19.97 -5.37
N HIS A 150 -17.57 20.52 -4.16
CA HIS A 150 -18.83 21.20 -3.82
C HIS A 150 -19.15 22.42 -4.68
N ARG A 151 -18.21 22.87 -5.51
CA ARG A 151 -18.40 23.98 -6.47
C ARG A 151 -18.73 23.50 -7.87
N LEU A 152 -18.67 22.19 -8.10
CA LEU A 152 -18.99 21.58 -9.37
C LEU A 152 -20.37 20.90 -9.27
N TYR A 153 -21.09 20.94 -10.37
CA TYR A 153 -22.44 20.41 -10.47
C TYR A 153 -22.54 19.52 -11.72
N ASP A 154 -23.34 18.49 -11.63
CA ASP A 154 -23.73 17.71 -12.78
C ASP A 154 -24.74 18.45 -13.68
N LYS A 155 -25.19 17.79 -14.76
CA LYS A 155 -26.15 18.36 -15.71
C LYS A 155 -27.55 18.62 -15.11
N ASP A 156 -27.88 17.94 -14.03
CA ASP A 156 -29.16 18.06 -13.33
C ASP A 156 -29.13 19.13 -12.22
N GLY A 157 -27.94 19.71 -11.97
CA GLY A 157 -27.71 20.74 -10.97
C GLY A 157 -27.41 20.19 -9.56
N ASP A 158 -27.18 18.90 -9.43
CA ASP A 158 -26.74 18.28 -8.18
C ASP A 158 -25.21 18.43 -8.01
N ARG A 159 -24.74 18.56 -6.76
CA ARG A 159 -23.31 18.63 -6.46
C ARG A 159 -22.63 17.31 -6.78
N LEU A 160 -21.37 17.37 -7.18
CA LEU A 160 -20.59 16.15 -7.44
C LEU A 160 -20.15 15.51 -6.11
N THR A 161 -20.81 14.42 -5.77
CA THR A 161 -20.65 13.63 -4.54
C THR A 161 -20.58 12.13 -4.80
N GLY A 162 -20.71 11.71 -6.05
CA GLY A 162 -20.85 10.30 -6.47
C GLY A 162 -22.29 9.77 -6.41
N LYS A 163 -23.28 10.65 -6.14
CA LYS A 163 -24.69 10.27 -6.03
C LYS A 163 -25.19 9.53 -7.29
N GLY A 164 -25.84 8.38 -7.05
CA GLY A 164 -26.38 7.54 -8.12
C GLY A 164 -25.36 6.70 -8.88
N VAL A 165 -24.10 6.66 -8.43
CA VAL A 165 -23.04 5.83 -9.01
C VAL A 165 -22.74 4.65 -8.08
N LYS A 166 -22.72 3.43 -8.62
CA LYS A 166 -22.45 2.19 -7.91
C LYS A 166 -20.97 1.83 -7.97
N VAL A 167 -20.32 1.73 -6.80
CA VAL A 167 -18.93 1.31 -6.69
C VAL A 167 -18.84 -0.06 -6.02
N GLY A 168 -18.43 -1.07 -6.77
CA GLY A 168 -18.14 -2.42 -6.26
C GLY A 168 -16.77 -2.48 -5.61
N ILE A 169 -16.69 -3.01 -4.40
CA ILE A 169 -15.45 -3.21 -3.63
C ILE A 169 -15.20 -4.71 -3.52
N ILE A 170 -14.21 -5.23 -4.24
CA ILE A 170 -13.77 -6.63 -4.16
C ILE A 170 -12.59 -6.71 -3.20
N ASP A 171 -12.84 -7.22 -1.97
CA ASP A 171 -11.86 -7.17 -0.88
C ASP A 171 -12.19 -8.19 0.26
N THR A 172 -11.82 -7.87 1.50
CA THR A 172 -12.05 -8.68 2.73
C THR A 172 -13.47 -8.59 3.30
N GLY A 173 -14.33 -7.79 2.68
CA GLY A 173 -15.65 -7.44 3.19
C GLY A 173 -15.72 -5.96 3.60
N ILE A 174 -16.88 -5.51 4.09
CA ILE A 174 -17.11 -4.16 4.60
C ILE A 174 -17.84 -4.24 5.93
N ASP A 175 -17.37 -3.54 6.96
CA ASP A 175 -18.18 -3.27 8.13
C ASP A 175 -19.25 -2.22 7.79
N TYR A 176 -20.34 -2.68 7.22
CA TYR A 176 -21.49 -1.84 6.84
C TYR A 176 -22.28 -1.30 8.05
N THR A 177 -21.86 -1.63 9.28
CA THR A 177 -22.42 -1.02 10.50
C THR A 177 -21.66 0.23 10.93
N HIS A 178 -20.48 0.48 10.30
CA HIS A 178 -19.67 1.66 10.60
C HIS A 178 -20.46 2.96 10.33
N PRO A 179 -20.46 3.94 11.25
CA PRO A 179 -21.25 5.18 11.11
C PRO A 179 -21.06 5.91 9.79
N ASP A 180 -19.84 5.93 9.27
CA ASP A 180 -19.49 6.66 8.04
C ASP A 180 -19.77 5.86 6.75
N LEU A 181 -20.14 4.57 6.83
CA LEU A 181 -20.37 3.71 5.66
C LEU A 181 -21.81 3.21 5.51
N ARG A 182 -22.53 3.06 6.63
CA ARG A 182 -23.83 2.40 6.68
C ARG A 182 -24.88 3.02 5.77
N ASP A 183 -24.83 4.35 5.57
CA ASP A 183 -25.84 5.08 4.80
C ASP A 183 -25.56 4.97 3.27
N ASN A 184 -24.33 4.61 2.90
CA ASN A 184 -23.90 4.41 1.50
C ASN A 184 -23.84 2.92 1.09
N TYR A 185 -23.92 2.01 2.06
CA TYR A 185 -23.89 0.58 1.76
C TYR A 185 -25.17 0.12 1.06
N ALA A 186 -25.05 -0.44 -0.12
CA ALA A 186 -26.15 -0.86 -0.98
C ALA A 186 -26.27 -2.39 -1.17
N GLY A 187 -25.53 -3.18 -0.38
CA GLY A 187 -25.58 -4.65 -0.41
C GLY A 187 -24.28 -5.28 -0.91
N GLY A 188 -24.36 -6.53 -1.34
CA GLY A 188 -23.20 -7.27 -1.83
C GLY A 188 -23.35 -8.78 -1.72
N TYR A 189 -22.22 -9.50 -1.81
CA TYR A 189 -22.16 -10.95 -1.70
C TYR A 189 -20.83 -11.42 -1.09
N ASP A 190 -20.91 -12.48 -0.28
CA ASP A 190 -19.78 -13.15 0.32
C ASP A 190 -19.45 -14.43 -0.46
N PHE A 191 -18.29 -14.46 -1.15
CA PHE A 191 -17.79 -15.63 -1.86
C PHE A 191 -17.01 -16.60 -0.99
N VAL A 192 -16.65 -16.20 0.24
CA VAL A 192 -15.91 -17.04 1.20
C VAL A 192 -16.87 -17.97 1.93
N ASP A 193 -17.97 -17.42 2.44
CA ASP A 193 -19.00 -18.14 3.19
C ASP A 193 -20.25 -18.47 2.32
N GLU A 194 -20.27 -18.05 1.05
CA GLU A 194 -21.32 -18.28 0.02
C GLU A 194 -22.69 -17.76 0.43
N ASP A 195 -22.75 -16.53 0.99
CA ASP A 195 -23.98 -15.91 1.44
C ASP A 195 -24.09 -14.42 1.04
N ASN A 196 -25.09 -13.70 1.57
CA ASN A 196 -25.33 -12.28 1.29
C ASN A 196 -24.84 -11.36 2.43
N ASP A 197 -23.95 -11.82 3.30
CA ASP A 197 -23.39 -11.06 4.43
C ASP A 197 -21.88 -10.79 4.23
N PRO A 198 -21.49 -9.88 3.32
CA PRO A 198 -20.09 -9.59 3.03
C PRO A 198 -19.43 -8.73 4.11
N MET A 199 -19.64 -9.10 5.38
CA MET A 199 -19.03 -8.48 6.55
C MET A 199 -17.56 -8.90 6.64
N GLU A 200 -16.71 -8.00 7.20
CA GLU A 200 -15.35 -8.33 7.59
C GLU A 200 -15.28 -9.56 8.53
N THR A 201 -14.24 -10.38 8.38
CA THR A 201 -14.01 -11.53 9.25
C THR A 201 -13.87 -11.11 10.70
N LYS A 202 -14.70 -11.68 11.59
CA LYS A 202 -14.65 -11.45 13.04
C LYS A 202 -13.71 -12.45 13.72
N ARG A 203 -13.20 -12.12 14.91
CA ARG A 203 -12.33 -13.02 15.71
C ARG A 203 -12.94 -14.40 15.99
N SER A 204 -14.27 -14.52 16.02
CA SER A 204 -14.96 -15.80 16.16
C SER A 204 -14.90 -16.69 14.94
N GLN A 205 -14.61 -16.12 13.75
CA GLN A 205 -14.55 -16.81 12.47
C GLN A 205 -13.08 -17.13 12.07
N GLY A 206 -12.08 -16.57 12.76
CA GLY A 206 -10.68 -16.74 12.47
C GLY A 206 -9.86 -15.49 12.72
N MET A 207 -8.76 -15.32 11.98
CA MET A 207 -7.97 -14.09 12.02
C MET A 207 -8.79 -12.94 11.43
N PRO A 208 -9.08 -11.87 12.21
CA PRO A 208 -9.98 -10.80 11.78
C PRO A 208 -9.40 -10.00 10.63
N THR A 209 -10.28 -9.39 9.83
CA THR A 209 -9.93 -8.52 8.72
C THR A 209 -10.50 -7.10 8.91
N LEU A 210 -9.98 -6.13 8.15
CA LEU A 210 -10.38 -4.73 8.23
C LEU A 210 -10.13 -3.95 6.92
N HIS A 211 -9.46 -4.58 5.96
CA HIS A 211 -8.90 -3.91 4.81
C HIS A 211 -9.97 -3.39 3.84
N GLY A 212 -11.01 -4.18 3.55
CA GLY A 212 -12.10 -3.76 2.66
C GLY A 212 -12.92 -2.62 3.26
N THR A 213 -13.10 -2.59 4.59
CA THR A 213 -13.71 -1.45 5.29
C THR A 213 -12.89 -0.18 5.12
N HIS A 214 -11.56 -0.29 5.20
CA HIS A 214 -10.65 0.84 5.00
C HIS A 214 -10.72 1.36 3.56
N VAL A 215 -10.68 0.48 2.59
CA VAL A 215 -10.82 0.78 1.16
C VAL A 215 -12.16 1.46 0.86
N ALA A 216 -13.26 0.93 1.41
CA ALA A 216 -14.59 1.50 1.26
C ALA A 216 -14.69 2.93 1.79
N GLY A 217 -14.02 3.22 2.92
CA GLY A 217 -13.98 4.56 3.50
C GLY A 217 -13.27 5.58 2.61
N ILE A 218 -12.18 5.20 1.96
CA ILE A 218 -11.48 6.09 1.00
C ILE A 218 -12.39 6.41 -0.19
N VAL A 219 -13.14 5.43 -0.71
CA VAL A 219 -14.09 5.67 -1.79
C VAL A 219 -15.23 6.56 -1.36
N GLY A 220 -15.95 6.21 -0.27
CA GLY A 220 -17.25 6.77 -0.01
C GLY A 220 -17.63 6.90 1.47
N ALA A 221 -16.69 7.13 2.39
CA ALA A 221 -17.06 7.53 3.76
C ALA A 221 -17.87 8.82 3.72
N ASN A 222 -18.93 8.89 4.56
CA ASN A 222 -19.82 10.03 4.62
C ASN A 222 -20.25 10.28 6.08
N GLY A 223 -19.37 10.91 6.85
CA GLY A 223 -19.60 11.14 8.28
C GLY A 223 -18.50 11.92 8.95
N HIS A 224 -17.78 11.29 9.87
CA HIS A 224 -16.60 11.89 10.48
C HIS A 224 -15.46 12.06 9.50
N LEU A 225 -15.25 11.04 8.65
CA LEU A 225 -14.40 11.13 7.45
C LEU A 225 -15.28 11.32 6.21
N ASN A 226 -14.71 11.96 5.20
CA ASN A 226 -15.32 12.06 3.89
C ASN A 226 -14.40 11.43 2.85
N GLY A 227 -14.90 10.39 2.20
CA GLY A 227 -14.24 9.75 1.05
C GLY A 227 -14.24 10.67 -0.17
N VAL A 228 -13.70 10.15 -1.29
CA VAL A 228 -13.64 10.92 -2.55
C VAL A 228 -15.04 11.13 -3.13
N ALA A 229 -15.92 10.13 -3.02
CA ALA A 229 -17.31 10.13 -3.52
C ALA A 229 -18.29 9.80 -2.39
N PRO A 230 -18.56 10.75 -1.46
CA PRO A 230 -19.23 10.47 -0.19
C PRO A 230 -20.72 10.07 -0.32
N GLU A 231 -21.35 10.17 -1.48
CA GLU A 231 -22.72 9.71 -1.72
C GLU A 231 -22.80 8.59 -2.79
N ALA A 232 -21.66 7.95 -3.11
CA ALA A 232 -21.65 6.77 -3.98
C ALA A 232 -22.26 5.54 -3.26
N GLU A 233 -22.99 4.71 -4.02
CA GLU A 233 -23.53 3.44 -3.53
C GLU A 233 -22.42 2.39 -3.45
N LEU A 234 -22.09 1.89 -2.25
CA LEU A 234 -21.03 0.91 -2.03
C LEU A 234 -21.61 -0.52 -2.06
N ILE A 235 -21.10 -1.36 -2.95
CA ILE A 235 -21.46 -2.77 -3.06
C ILE A 235 -20.26 -3.62 -2.69
N ALA A 236 -20.39 -4.45 -1.66
CA ALA A 236 -19.30 -5.27 -1.12
C ALA A 236 -19.26 -6.67 -1.74
N TYR A 237 -18.10 -7.09 -2.19
CA TYR A 237 -17.83 -8.47 -2.64
C TYR A 237 -16.67 -9.02 -1.80
N ARG A 238 -17.02 -9.83 -0.79
CA ARG A 238 -16.01 -10.46 0.07
C ARG A 238 -15.42 -11.68 -0.64
N VAL A 239 -14.15 -11.59 -1.01
CA VAL A 239 -13.38 -12.66 -1.69
C VAL A 239 -12.16 -13.11 -0.88
N LEU A 240 -11.78 -12.32 0.12
CA LEU A 240 -10.68 -12.60 1.02
C LEU A 240 -11.25 -12.91 2.42
N GLY A 241 -11.02 -14.12 2.88
CA GLY A 241 -11.50 -14.63 4.16
C GLY A 241 -10.55 -14.30 5.33
N PRO A 242 -10.57 -15.16 6.38
CA PRO A 242 -9.76 -14.96 7.58
C PRO A 242 -8.28 -14.71 7.26
N GLY A 243 -7.71 -13.65 7.85
CA GLY A 243 -6.33 -13.25 7.60
C GLY A 243 -6.06 -12.62 6.24
N GLY A 244 -7.10 -12.28 5.47
CA GLY A 244 -6.97 -11.63 4.17
C GLY A 244 -6.55 -12.57 3.03
N HIS A 245 -6.81 -13.86 3.15
CA HIS A 245 -6.49 -14.87 2.12
C HIS A 245 -7.72 -15.21 1.27
N GLY A 246 -7.51 -15.39 -0.04
CA GLY A 246 -8.55 -15.75 -0.98
C GLY A 246 -7.99 -16.40 -2.24
N SER A 247 -8.88 -16.86 -3.13
CA SER A 247 -8.52 -17.50 -4.38
C SER A 247 -8.83 -16.63 -5.60
N SER A 248 -8.12 -16.89 -6.70
CA SER A 248 -8.45 -16.25 -8.00
C SER A 248 -9.86 -16.63 -8.48
N GLU A 249 -10.37 -17.79 -8.09
CA GLU A 249 -11.73 -18.24 -8.38
C GLU A 249 -12.76 -17.26 -7.79
N HIS A 250 -12.65 -16.94 -6.50
CA HIS A 250 -13.55 -15.99 -5.84
C HIS A 250 -13.45 -14.59 -6.46
N VAL A 251 -12.23 -14.13 -6.78
CA VAL A 251 -12.04 -12.82 -7.44
C VAL A 251 -12.71 -12.77 -8.79
N ILE A 252 -12.57 -13.80 -9.63
CA ILE A 252 -13.19 -13.85 -10.97
C ILE A 252 -14.71 -13.94 -10.84
N ALA A 253 -15.23 -14.76 -9.91
CA ALA A 253 -16.65 -14.86 -9.63
C ALA A 253 -17.25 -13.53 -9.16
N ALA A 254 -16.51 -12.78 -8.34
CA ALA A 254 -16.91 -11.45 -7.89
C ALA A 254 -16.92 -10.41 -9.02
N ILE A 255 -15.95 -10.45 -9.95
CA ILE A 255 -15.93 -9.59 -11.13
C ILE A 255 -17.17 -9.89 -12.02
N GLU A 256 -17.47 -11.16 -12.24
CA GLU A 256 -18.64 -11.58 -13.00
C GLU A 256 -19.95 -11.12 -12.34
N ARG A 257 -20.04 -11.29 -11.01
CA ARG A 257 -21.19 -10.83 -10.23
C ARG A 257 -21.35 -9.30 -10.30
N ALA A 258 -20.28 -8.54 -10.20
CA ALA A 258 -20.30 -7.08 -10.29
C ALA A 258 -20.84 -6.60 -11.66
N ILE A 259 -20.48 -7.27 -12.75
CA ILE A 259 -21.06 -7.00 -14.08
C ILE A 259 -22.58 -7.23 -14.07
N HIS A 260 -23.06 -8.33 -13.48
CA HIS A 260 -24.49 -8.64 -13.37
C HIS A 260 -25.25 -7.64 -12.49
N ASP A 261 -24.63 -7.19 -11.39
CA ASP A 261 -25.20 -6.19 -10.47
C ASP A 261 -25.15 -4.77 -11.08
N LYS A 262 -24.52 -4.62 -12.25
CA LYS A 262 -24.40 -3.36 -13.02
C LYS A 262 -23.72 -2.27 -12.18
N VAL A 263 -22.57 -2.59 -11.61
CA VAL A 263 -21.73 -1.57 -11.00
C VAL A 263 -21.12 -0.67 -12.07
N ASP A 264 -20.98 0.61 -11.77
CA ASP A 264 -20.38 1.58 -12.70
C ASP A 264 -18.86 1.59 -12.57
N VAL A 265 -18.37 1.43 -11.34
CA VAL A 265 -16.95 1.39 -10.99
C VAL A 265 -16.66 0.13 -10.19
N LEU A 266 -15.51 -0.49 -10.43
CA LEU A 266 -15.04 -1.65 -9.67
C LEU A 266 -13.65 -1.35 -9.11
N ASN A 267 -13.48 -1.50 -7.79
CA ASN A 267 -12.19 -1.36 -7.12
C ASN A 267 -11.66 -2.70 -6.64
N LEU A 268 -10.43 -3.04 -7.04
CA LEU A 268 -9.69 -4.20 -6.56
C LEU A 268 -8.38 -3.74 -5.90
N SER A 269 -8.40 -3.64 -4.58
CA SER A 269 -7.21 -3.31 -3.78
C SER A 269 -6.44 -4.57 -3.38
N LEU A 270 -6.30 -5.51 -4.28
CA LEU A 270 -5.68 -6.82 -4.11
C LEU A 270 -4.85 -7.22 -5.34
N GLY A 271 -4.00 -8.21 -5.20
CA GLY A 271 -3.20 -8.73 -6.31
C GLY A 271 -2.25 -9.83 -5.91
N ASN A 272 -1.55 -10.36 -6.90
CA ASN A 272 -0.45 -11.31 -6.72
C ASN A 272 0.86 -10.74 -7.29
N THR A 273 1.93 -11.51 -7.29
CA THR A 273 3.26 -11.09 -7.76
C THR A 273 3.53 -11.47 -9.22
N ILE A 274 2.53 -11.98 -9.94
CA ILE A 274 2.67 -12.41 -11.34
C ILE A 274 2.56 -11.19 -12.27
N ASN A 275 3.65 -10.80 -12.87
CA ASN A 275 3.68 -9.74 -13.87
C ASN A 275 3.34 -10.33 -15.26
N GLY A 276 2.12 -10.86 -15.41
CA GLY A 276 1.63 -11.51 -16.61
C GLY A 276 0.35 -10.84 -17.13
N PRO A 277 0.31 -10.37 -18.41
CA PRO A 277 -0.88 -9.74 -18.99
C PRO A 277 -2.02 -10.72 -19.23
N ASP A 278 -1.69 -11.99 -19.37
CA ASP A 278 -2.61 -13.12 -19.64
C ASP A 278 -3.04 -13.87 -18.38
N TRP A 279 -2.74 -13.33 -17.21
CA TRP A 279 -3.22 -13.92 -15.96
C TRP A 279 -4.76 -13.83 -15.86
N PRO A 280 -5.46 -14.88 -15.42
CA PRO A 280 -6.93 -14.92 -15.47
C PRO A 280 -7.65 -13.73 -14.85
N THR A 281 -7.15 -13.19 -13.73
CA THR A 281 -7.78 -12.02 -13.09
C THR A 281 -7.57 -10.73 -13.88
N SER A 282 -6.44 -10.57 -14.59
CA SER A 282 -6.22 -9.44 -15.51
C SER A 282 -7.14 -9.52 -16.73
N LEU A 283 -7.31 -10.73 -17.29
CA LEU A 283 -8.24 -10.95 -18.39
C LEU A 283 -9.71 -10.71 -17.99
N ALA A 284 -10.09 -11.12 -16.77
CA ALA A 284 -11.42 -10.88 -16.23
C ALA A 284 -11.71 -9.38 -16.09
N LEU A 285 -10.73 -8.57 -15.60
CA LEU A 285 -10.88 -7.12 -15.54
C LEU A 285 -11.01 -6.48 -16.94
N ASN A 286 -10.24 -6.94 -17.93
CA ASN A 286 -10.41 -6.47 -19.30
C ASN A 286 -11.86 -6.70 -19.78
N LYS A 287 -12.44 -7.86 -19.45
CA LYS A 287 -13.85 -8.15 -19.78
C LYS A 287 -14.84 -7.27 -19.04
N ALA A 288 -14.61 -6.95 -17.78
CA ALA A 288 -15.45 -5.99 -17.05
C ALA A 288 -15.48 -4.62 -17.74
N VAL A 289 -14.32 -4.14 -18.20
CA VAL A 289 -14.22 -2.87 -18.94
C VAL A 289 -14.95 -2.95 -20.29
N GLU A 290 -14.84 -4.06 -21.02
CA GLU A 290 -15.61 -4.29 -22.26
C GLU A 290 -17.14 -4.25 -22.00
N HIS A 291 -17.60 -4.66 -20.82
CA HIS A 291 -19.01 -4.57 -20.40
C HIS A 291 -19.43 -3.20 -19.87
N GLY A 292 -18.54 -2.22 -19.90
CA GLY A 292 -18.84 -0.83 -19.54
C GLY A 292 -18.50 -0.45 -18.10
N VAL A 293 -17.85 -1.32 -17.33
CA VAL A 293 -17.43 -1.04 -15.95
C VAL A 293 -16.09 -0.33 -15.96
N VAL A 294 -15.94 0.77 -15.22
CA VAL A 294 -14.63 1.38 -14.97
C VAL A 294 -13.89 0.56 -13.91
N ALA A 295 -12.92 -0.24 -14.34
CA ALA A 295 -12.14 -1.09 -13.42
C ALA A 295 -10.88 -0.38 -12.94
N VAL A 296 -10.69 -0.34 -11.62
CA VAL A 296 -9.53 0.25 -10.95
C VAL A 296 -8.86 -0.81 -10.08
N THR A 297 -7.53 -0.90 -10.14
CA THR A 297 -6.78 -1.89 -9.38
C THR A 297 -5.46 -1.34 -8.85
N SER A 298 -5.02 -1.84 -7.72
CA SER A 298 -3.68 -1.54 -7.19
C SER A 298 -2.59 -2.15 -8.08
N SER A 299 -1.45 -1.46 -8.24
CA SER A 299 -0.31 -1.98 -9.00
C SER A 299 0.52 -3.02 -8.22
N GLY A 300 0.39 -3.06 -6.90
CA GLY A 300 1.15 -3.92 -5.99
C GLY A 300 2.18 -3.17 -5.14
N ASN A 301 2.72 -3.84 -4.12
CA ASN A 301 3.64 -3.27 -3.13
C ASN A 301 5.01 -3.97 -3.13
N SER A 302 5.45 -4.44 -4.29
CA SER A 302 6.72 -5.18 -4.48
C SER A 302 7.85 -4.33 -5.06
N GLY A 303 7.72 -2.98 -5.08
CA GLY A 303 8.79 -2.06 -5.46
C GLY A 303 10.02 -2.19 -4.55
N PRO A 304 11.13 -1.52 -4.87
CA PRO A 304 11.32 -0.52 -5.93
C PRO A 304 11.82 -1.08 -7.28
N ASN A 305 11.96 -2.38 -7.43
CA ASN A 305 12.48 -2.98 -8.65
C ASN A 305 11.46 -2.92 -9.80
N LEU A 306 11.96 -2.94 -11.05
CA LEU A 306 11.11 -3.09 -12.22
C LEU A 306 10.49 -4.49 -12.28
N TRP A 307 9.45 -4.66 -13.11
CA TRP A 307 8.73 -5.94 -13.33
C TRP A 307 7.95 -6.42 -12.11
N THR A 308 7.64 -5.52 -11.19
CA THR A 308 6.98 -5.85 -9.92
C THR A 308 5.48 -5.57 -9.89
N VAL A 309 4.92 -4.95 -10.95
CA VAL A 309 3.46 -4.84 -11.10
C VAL A 309 2.88 -6.24 -11.24
N GLY A 310 1.97 -6.59 -10.34
CA GLY A 310 1.34 -7.91 -10.31
C GLY A 310 -0.07 -7.91 -10.90
N SER A 311 -0.61 -9.10 -11.20
CA SER A 311 -2.00 -9.25 -11.64
C SER A 311 -2.97 -9.04 -10.45
N PRO A 312 -4.11 -8.32 -10.62
CA PRO A 312 -4.67 -7.81 -11.89
C PRO A 312 -4.14 -6.45 -12.36
N GLY A 313 -3.15 -5.84 -11.69
CA GLY A 313 -2.54 -4.56 -12.08
C GLY A 313 -1.90 -4.56 -13.48
N THR A 314 -1.65 -5.74 -14.06
CA THR A 314 -1.18 -5.95 -15.43
C THR A 314 -2.28 -5.90 -16.49
N SER A 315 -3.56 -5.70 -16.12
CA SER A 315 -4.67 -5.52 -17.06
C SER A 315 -4.43 -4.33 -18.00
N SER A 316 -4.62 -4.50 -19.30
CA SER A 316 -4.46 -3.44 -20.30
C SER A 316 -5.57 -2.39 -20.20
N GLU A 317 -6.80 -2.82 -19.94
CA GLU A 317 -7.98 -1.96 -19.95
C GLU A 317 -8.23 -1.28 -18.59
N ALA A 318 -8.01 -1.97 -17.46
CA ALA A 318 -8.18 -1.40 -16.14
C ALA A 318 -7.17 -0.27 -15.85
N ILE A 319 -7.52 0.58 -14.90
CA ILE A 319 -6.64 1.65 -14.38
C ILE A 319 -5.79 1.05 -13.27
N SER A 320 -4.52 0.83 -13.54
CA SER A 320 -3.54 0.38 -12.53
C SER A 320 -2.96 1.57 -11.79
N VAL A 321 -3.01 1.53 -10.45
CA VAL A 321 -2.70 2.68 -9.59
C VAL A 321 -1.49 2.39 -8.71
N GLY A 322 -0.46 3.23 -8.86
CA GLY A 322 0.68 3.28 -7.96
C GLY A 322 0.46 4.22 -6.78
N ALA A 323 1.32 4.13 -5.77
CA ALA A 323 1.23 4.92 -4.54
C ALA A 323 2.20 6.10 -4.54
N SER A 324 1.69 7.29 -4.19
CA SER A 324 2.48 8.49 -3.91
C SER A 324 2.16 9.03 -2.51
N THR A 325 3.04 9.92 -2.02
CA THR A 325 2.92 10.53 -0.71
C THR A 325 2.01 11.77 -0.79
N PRO A 326 0.91 11.84 -0.01
CA PRO A 326 0.21 13.12 0.22
C PRO A 326 1.11 14.08 1.00
N PRO A 327 0.69 15.34 1.27
CA PRO A 327 1.44 16.22 2.15
C PRO A 327 1.57 15.63 3.56
N LEU A 328 2.74 15.07 3.88
CA LEU A 328 3.03 14.41 5.15
C LEU A 328 4.27 14.99 5.81
N HIS A 329 4.23 15.05 7.13
CA HIS A 329 5.33 15.44 7.97
C HIS A 329 6.06 14.18 8.45
N ILE A 330 7.00 13.67 7.63
CA ILE A 330 7.69 12.39 7.86
C ILE A 330 8.87 12.57 8.81
N PRO A 331 9.00 11.72 9.86
CA PRO A 331 10.13 11.74 10.74
C PRO A 331 11.40 11.24 10.06
N HIS A 332 12.51 11.92 10.32
CA HIS A 332 13.86 11.53 9.88
C HIS A 332 14.78 11.36 11.07
N LEU A 333 15.58 10.31 11.05
CA LEU A 333 16.62 10.08 12.04
C LEU A 333 17.93 10.68 11.57
N SER A 334 18.47 11.61 12.35
CA SER A 334 19.74 12.29 12.06
C SER A 334 20.78 11.86 13.10
N PRO A 335 21.73 10.94 12.77
CA PRO A 335 22.82 10.59 13.66
C PRO A 335 23.73 11.79 13.89
N ILE A 336 24.11 12.09 15.16
CA ILE A 336 24.93 13.28 15.49
C ILE A 336 26.31 13.23 14.83
N PHE A 337 26.82 12.03 14.58
CA PHE A 337 28.14 11.81 13.98
C PHE A 337 28.15 11.91 12.45
N SER A 338 27.01 12.15 11.81
CA SER A 338 26.89 12.17 10.35
C SER A 338 25.89 13.24 9.90
N LYS A 339 26.07 13.70 8.66
CA LYS A 339 25.07 14.55 7.98
C LYS A 339 23.97 13.73 7.27
N ARG A 340 24.01 12.40 7.39
CA ARG A 340 23.01 11.51 6.78
C ARG A 340 21.69 11.69 7.51
N GLU A 341 20.65 11.92 6.76
CA GLU A 341 19.27 11.92 7.23
C GLU A 341 18.61 10.65 6.74
N ILE A 342 17.98 9.92 7.65
CA ILE A 342 17.41 8.60 7.41
C ILE A 342 15.90 8.73 7.54
N GLU A 343 15.19 8.54 6.45
CA GLU A 343 13.74 8.52 6.42
C GLU A 343 13.18 7.36 7.24
N MET A 344 12.19 7.62 8.05
CA MET A 344 11.54 6.62 8.89
C MET A 344 10.07 6.49 8.50
N LEU A 345 9.64 5.26 8.17
CA LEU A 345 8.24 4.96 7.88
C LEU A 345 7.59 4.32 9.12
N PRO A 346 6.56 4.94 9.71
CA PRO A 346 5.83 4.33 10.83
C PRO A 346 5.24 2.97 10.45
N LEU A 347 5.38 1.98 11.33
CA LEU A 347 4.67 0.71 11.18
C LEU A 347 3.22 0.88 11.65
N GLN A 348 2.31 0.22 10.93
CA GLN A 348 0.87 0.24 11.26
C GLN A 348 0.62 -0.36 12.65
N GLY A 349 -0.26 0.27 13.44
CA GLY A 349 -0.53 -0.16 14.82
C GLY A 349 0.51 0.32 15.85
N SER A 350 1.45 1.18 15.46
CA SER A 350 2.38 1.83 16.39
C SER A 350 1.90 3.21 16.85
N MET A 351 2.40 3.66 17.99
CA MET A 351 2.24 5.07 18.37
C MET A 351 2.96 6.00 17.37
N PRO A 352 2.50 7.25 17.22
CA PRO A 352 3.21 8.26 16.46
C PRO A 352 4.64 8.44 16.97
N TRP A 353 5.57 8.68 16.03
CA TRP A 353 6.98 8.98 16.35
C TRP A 353 7.11 10.44 16.73
N ASP A 354 6.80 10.77 17.97
CA ASP A 354 6.84 12.15 18.49
C ASP A 354 8.00 12.33 19.48
N PHE A 355 9.23 12.31 18.96
CA PHE A 355 10.41 12.59 19.76
C PHE A 355 10.82 14.05 19.63
N PRO A 356 11.18 14.73 20.75
CA PRO A 356 11.71 16.08 20.70
C PRO A 356 13.03 16.11 19.91
N SER A 357 13.34 17.25 19.30
CA SER A 357 14.59 17.45 18.51
C SER A 357 15.88 17.32 19.34
N LYS A 358 15.78 16.89 20.61
CA LYS A 358 16.93 16.65 21.48
C LYS A 358 17.55 15.28 21.17
N PRO A 359 18.90 15.20 21.27
CA PRO A 359 19.57 13.91 21.07
C PRO A 359 19.10 12.85 22.07
N ILE A 360 18.78 11.67 21.55
CA ILE A 360 18.40 10.48 22.30
C ILE A 360 19.39 9.35 22.02
N GLY A 361 19.67 8.52 23.01
CA GLY A 361 20.54 7.36 22.85
C GLY A 361 19.92 6.29 21.97
N MET A 362 20.73 5.61 21.16
CA MET A 362 20.30 4.46 20.35
C MET A 362 21.17 3.24 20.67
N VAL A 363 20.55 2.05 20.69
CA VAL A 363 21.20 0.76 20.96
C VAL A 363 20.82 -0.25 19.91
N TYR A 364 21.78 -1.03 19.41
CA TYR A 364 21.51 -2.13 18.49
C TYR A 364 21.28 -3.43 19.29
N ALA A 365 20.17 -4.11 19.01
CA ALA A 365 19.77 -5.35 19.66
C ALA A 365 19.39 -6.45 18.64
N GLY A 366 20.28 -6.71 17.69
CA GLY A 366 20.24 -7.86 16.78
C GLY A 366 18.90 -8.09 16.10
N LEU A 367 18.47 -9.33 16.06
CA LEU A 367 17.14 -9.76 15.62
C LEU A 367 16.07 -9.59 16.71
N GLY A 368 16.47 -9.27 17.95
CA GLY A 368 15.59 -9.18 19.11
C GLY A 368 15.35 -10.55 19.78
N GLU A 369 16.25 -11.51 19.57
CA GLU A 369 16.29 -12.78 20.31
C GLU A 369 16.72 -12.54 21.77
N GLU A 370 16.44 -13.49 22.67
CA GLU A 370 16.70 -13.27 24.12
C GLU A 370 18.16 -12.88 24.39
N GLU A 371 19.11 -13.49 23.71
CA GLU A 371 20.54 -13.25 23.82
C GLU A 371 20.96 -11.84 23.30
N ASP A 372 20.19 -11.30 22.38
CA ASP A 372 20.43 -9.97 21.80
C ASP A 372 20.22 -8.82 22.80
N TRP A 373 19.52 -9.08 23.90
CA TRP A 373 19.18 -8.11 24.94
C TRP A 373 20.16 -8.11 26.12
N GLU A 374 20.98 -9.16 26.26
CA GLU A 374 21.92 -9.28 27.36
C GLU A 374 22.91 -8.10 27.40
N ASP A 375 23.24 -7.63 28.62
CA ASP A 375 24.18 -6.54 28.92
C ASP A 375 23.86 -5.18 28.26
N LYS A 376 22.67 -4.98 27.70
CA LYS A 376 22.30 -3.72 27.03
C LYS A 376 21.48 -2.81 27.95
N LYS A 377 21.93 -1.57 28.08
CA LYS A 377 21.20 -0.51 28.79
C LYS A 377 20.18 0.12 27.80
N ILE A 378 18.95 -0.33 27.84
CA ILE A 378 17.90 0.03 26.86
C ILE A 378 17.01 1.17 27.37
N GLU A 379 16.77 1.23 28.67
CA GLU A 379 15.85 2.20 29.29
C GLU A 379 16.03 3.63 28.73
N GLY A 380 14.94 4.21 28.24
CA GLY A 380 14.86 5.56 27.69
C GLY A 380 15.59 5.76 26.35
N LYS A 381 15.95 4.70 25.63
CA LYS A 381 16.67 4.78 24.36
C LYS A 381 15.83 4.25 23.20
N ILE A 382 16.21 4.63 21.99
CA ILE A 382 15.72 4.01 20.76
C ILE A 382 16.47 2.69 20.53
N VAL A 383 15.76 1.63 20.20
CA VAL A 383 16.34 0.33 19.89
C VAL A 383 16.35 0.12 18.37
N LEU A 384 17.51 -0.19 17.81
CA LEU A 384 17.66 -0.62 16.42
C LEU A 384 17.64 -2.14 16.35
N LEU A 385 16.72 -2.69 15.57
CA LEU A 385 16.53 -4.13 15.35
C LEU A 385 16.63 -4.46 13.86
N GLU A 386 16.99 -5.70 13.56
CA GLU A 386 16.99 -6.24 12.20
C GLU A 386 15.66 -6.95 11.93
N ARG A 387 15.07 -6.73 10.74
CA ARG A 387 13.94 -7.52 10.25
C ARG A 387 14.39 -8.97 10.08
N GLY A 388 13.54 -9.95 10.45
CA GLY A 388 13.87 -11.37 10.35
C GLY A 388 12.76 -12.25 10.91
N LYS A 389 13.12 -13.36 11.56
CA LYS A 389 12.22 -14.44 11.98
C LYS A 389 11.17 -14.02 13.04
N ILE A 390 11.47 -13.02 13.87
CA ILE A 390 10.59 -12.60 14.99
C ILE A 390 9.55 -11.60 14.46
N PRO A 391 8.25 -11.77 14.78
CA PRO A 391 7.19 -10.80 14.43
C PRO A 391 7.49 -9.40 14.93
N PHE A 392 7.00 -8.38 14.23
CA PHE A 392 7.27 -6.97 14.58
C PHE A 392 6.66 -6.58 15.93
N SER A 393 5.45 -7.07 16.24
CA SER A 393 4.79 -6.88 17.52
C SER A 393 5.60 -7.47 18.68
N GLU A 394 6.17 -8.67 18.50
CA GLU A 394 7.02 -9.30 19.52
C GLU A 394 8.33 -8.50 19.73
N LYS A 395 8.99 -8.06 18.64
CA LYS A 395 10.17 -7.17 18.73
C LYS A 395 9.85 -5.89 19.49
N ALA A 396 8.72 -5.26 19.19
CA ALA A 396 8.27 -4.04 19.84
C ALA A 396 7.94 -4.28 21.32
N HIS A 397 7.26 -5.39 21.63
CA HIS A 397 6.92 -5.79 22.99
C HIS A 397 8.19 -6.01 23.84
N GLN A 398 9.14 -6.78 23.33
CA GLN A 398 10.40 -7.05 24.03
C GLN A 398 11.20 -5.78 24.30
N ALA A 399 11.26 -4.86 23.35
CA ALA A 399 11.90 -3.57 23.53
C ALA A 399 11.19 -2.72 24.60
N LYS A 400 9.85 -2.66 24.55
CA LYS A 400 9.02 -1.93 25.50
C LYS A 400 9.18 -2.45 26.92
N MET A 401 9.14 -3.77 27.13
CA MET A 401 9.31 -4.40 28.45
C MET A 401 10.65 -4.06 29.08
N ARG A 402 11.66 -3.70 28.27
CA ARG A 402 12.99 -3.25 28.71
C ARG A 402 13.12 -1.73 28.80
N GLY A 403 12.00 -1.01 28.68
CA GLY A 403 11.95 0.45 28.83
C GLY A 403 12.46 1.23 27.63
N ALA A 404 12.45 0.67 26.44
CA ALA A 404 12.77 1.42 25.21
C ALA A 404 11.82 2.60 25.02
N ALA A 405 12.34 3.71 24.53
CA ALA A 405 11.55 4.87 24.16
C ALA A 405 10.90 4.73 22.79
N GLY A 406 11.52 3.99 21.86
CA GLY A 406 11.02 3.71 20.51
C GLY A 406 11.84 2.62 19.83
N VAL A 407 11.30 2.07 18.76
CA VAL A 407 11.92 0.96 18.01
C VAL A 407 12.10 1.37 16.55
N VAL A 408 13.29 1.12 16.02
CA VAL A 408 13.64 1.26 14.60
C VAL A 408 13.99 -0.13 14.08
N ILE A 409 13.25 -0.59 13.08
CA ILE A 409 13.50 -1.89 12.44
C ILE A 409 14.06 -1.64 11.04
N TYR A 410 15.25 -2.13 10.74
CA TYR A 410 15.80 -2.02 9.40
C TYR A 410 15.53 -3.28 8.56
N ASN A 411 15.36 -3.07 7.26
CA ASN A 411 15.04 -4.14 6.33
C ASN A 411 16.20 -5.15 6.18
N ASN A 412 15.88 -6.41 5.93
CA ASN A 412 16.83 -7.47 5.56
C ASN A 412 16.98 -7.60 4.02
N LEU A 413 16.06 -6.98 3.25
CA LEU A 413 16.11 -6.87 1.79
C LEU A 413 16.44 -5.43 1.38
N GLU A 414 16.82 -5.20 0.12
CA GLU A 414 17.08 -3.86 -0.41
C GLU A 414 15.86 -2.94 -0.29
N GLY A 415 16.10 -1.67 0.01
CA GLY A 415 15.06 -0.64 0.15
C GLY A 415 14.39 -0.61 1.53
N ASN A 416 13.41 0.29 1.65
CA ASN A 416 12.52 0.40 2.81
C ASN A 416 11.47 -0.71 2.80
N PHE A 417 10.74 -0.86 3.89
CA PHE A 417 9.58 -1.76 3.95
C PHE A 417 8.45 -1.12 4.76
N THR A 418 7.27 -1.60 4.55
CA THR A 418 6.09 -1.31 5.35
C THR A 418 5.70 -2.58 6.11
N GLY A 419 5.10 -2.43 7.26
CA GLY A 419 4.68 -3.57 8.07
C GLY A 419 3.57 -3.18 9.04
N THR A 420 2.84 -4.18 9.50
CA THR A 420 1.77 -4.03 10.47
C THR A 420 2.19 -4.72 11.77
N LEU A 421 1.92 -4.10 12.88
CA LEU A 421 1.98 -4.73 14.19
C LEU A 421 0.67 -5.50 14.38
N GLU A 422 0.78 -6.78 14.68
CA GLU A 422 -0.37 -7.69 14.86
C GLU A 422 -1.27 -7.29 16.03
N VAL A 423 -0.73 -6.45 16.93
CA VAL A 423 -1.42 -5.87 18.08
C VAL A 423 -1.01 -4.41 18.18
N GLU A 424 -1.96 -3.51 18.44
CA GLU A 424 -1.64 -2.11 18.73
C GLU A 424 -0.64 -2.00 19.87
N MET A 425 0.43 -1.24 19.62
CA MET A 425 1.53 -1.08 20.58
C MET A 425 1.61 0.38 21.02
N ASP A 426 1.64 0.59 22.31
CA ASP A 426 1.84 1.90 22.93
C ASP A 426 3.35 2.26 23.05
N ILE A 427 4.07 2.05 21.94
CA ILE A 427 5.45 2.46 21.71
C ILE A 427 5.61 2.82 20.22
N PRO A 428 6.33 3.91 19.88
CA PRO A 428 6.64 4.23 18.49
C PRO A 428 7.52 3.15 17.82
N VAL A 429 7.10 2.66 16.67
CA VAL A 429 7.83 1.66 15.87
C VAL A 429 7.91 2.13 14.42
N VAL A 430 9.12 2.23 13.89
CA VAL A 430 9.34 2.68 12.50
C VAL A 430 10.25 1.71 11.75
N SER A 431 10.13 1.70 10.44
CA SER A 431 11.04 1.00 9.53
C SER A 431 12.04 1.96 8.90
N ILE A 432 13.19 1.42 8.51
CA ILE A 432 14.20 2.09 7.68
C ILE A 432 14.79 1.11 6.66
N SER A 433 15.48 1.65 5.66
CA SER A 433 16.12 0.82 4.64
C SER A 433 17.22 -0.08 5.20
N LYS A 434 17.54 -1.17 4.47
CA LYS A 434 18.67 -2.05 4.80
C LYS A 434 19.98 -1.28 4.84
N GLU A 435 20.23 -0.41 3.86
CA GLU A 435 21.46 0.38 3.77
C GLU A 435 21.63 1.28 5.00
N ASP A 436 20.56 1.98 5.42
CA ASP A 436 20.57 2.86 6.57
C ASP A 436 20.73 2.09 7.87
N GLY A 437 20.07 0.94 7.98
CA GLY A 437 20.21 0.05 9.12
C GLY A 437 21.65 -0.47 9.30
N LEU A 438 22.25 -0.94 8.22
CA LEU A 438 23.66 -1.38 8.24
C LEU A 438 24.64 -0.22 8.54
N PHE A 439 24.34 0.97 8.01
CA PHE A 439 25.09 2.18 8.34
C PHE A 439 25.02 2.47 9.86
N LEU A 440 23.84 2.49 10.44
CA LEU A 440 23.65 2.69 11.87
C LEU A 440 24.33 1.58 12.70
N LYS A 441 24.08 0.30 12.36
CA LYS A 441 24.69 -0.86 13.03
C LYS A 441 26.22 -0.77 13.11
N LYS A 442 26.86 -0.36 12.00
CA LYS A 442 28.32 -0.19 11.91
C LYS A 442 28.84 0.87 12.90
N HIS A 443 28.09 1.94 13.10
CA HIS A 443 28.50 3.07 13.94
C HIS A 443 28.13 2.86 15.41
N LEU A 444 27.02 2.16 15.68
CA LEU A 444 26.59 1.82 17.04
C LEU A 444 27.60 0.89 17.78
N LYS A 445 28.35 0.07 17.04
CA LYS A 445 29.42 -0.78 17.59
C LYS A 445 30.65 0.00 18.14
N ARG A 446 30.74 1.32 17.88
CA ARG A 446 31.91 2.17 18.20
C ARG A 446 31.69 3.16 19.34
N SER A 447 30.77 2.93 20.26
CA SER A 447 30.61 3.63 21.55
C SER A 447 29.89 4.98 21.57
N PHE A 448 29.38 5.56 20.49
CA PHE A 448 28.56 6.78 20.57
C PHE A 448 27.32 6.71 19.67
N SER A 449 26.18 6.73 20.30
CA SER A 449 24.91 6.38 19.68
C SER A 449 23.81 7.38 20.05
N MET A 450 24.09 8.66 19.76
CA MET A 450 23.05 9.69 19.89
C MET A 450 22.49 10.01 18.50
N VAL A 451 21.18 10.05 18.42
CA VAL A 451 20.42 10.41 17.22
C VAL A 451 19.45 11.54 17.55
N LYS A 452 19.06 12.31 16.55
CA LYS A 452 18.00 13.32 16.65
C LYS A 452 16.88 12.93 15.72
N THR A 453 15.66 13.25 16.10
CA THR A 453 14.53 13.26 15.17
C THR A 453 14.39 14.67 14.58
N THR A 454 14.24 14.73 13.27
CA THR A 454 13.82 15.91 12.51
C THR A 454 12.62 15.53 11.69
N PHE A 455 11.78 16.50 11.32
CA PHE A 455 10.62 16.23 10.49
C PHE A 455 10.75 17.02 9.19
N LYS A 456 10.42 16.38 8.08
CA LYS A 456 10.38 17.02 6.77
C LYS A 456 9.01 16.88 6.14
N TRP A 457 8.61 17.91 5.41
CA TRP A 457 7.45 17.84 4.56
C TRP A 457 7.78 17.02 3.31
N HIS A 458 7.05 15.94 3.11
CA HIS A 458 7.05 15.13 1.90
C HIS A 458 5.72 15.28 1.19
N LYS A 459 5.75 15.35 -0.12
CA LYS A 459 4.57 15.34 -0.98
C LYS A 459 4.97 14.96 -2.40
N ASP A 460 4.11 14.23 -3.06
CA ASP A 460 4.36 13.85 -4.46
C ASP A 460 5.59 12.93 -4.64
N ASP A 461 6.10 12.30 -3.58
CA ASP A 461 7.13 11.27 -3.70
C ASP A 461 6.48 9.93 -4.06
N ILE A 462 7.09 9.18 -4.99
CA ILE A 462 6.65 7.80 -5.25
C ILE A 462 7.05 6.92 -4.08
N ALA A 463 6.08 6.21 -3.51
CA ALA A 463 6.36 5.29 -2.41
C ALA A 463 7.33 4.20 -2.86
N SER A 464 8.35 3.92 -2.05
CA SER A 464 9.40 2.95 -2.41
C SER A 464 8.86 1.54 -2.64
N PHE A 465 7.79 1.18 -1.93
CA PHE A 465 7.09 -0.10 -2.10
C PHE A 465 6.22 -0.15 -3.36
N SER A 466 5.82 0.98 -3.95
CA SER A 466 4.95 1.00 -5.13
C SER A 466 5.57 0.19 -6.26
N SER A 467 4.83 -0.80 -6.76
CA SER A 467 5.28 -1.67 -7.84
C SER A 467 5.49 -0.91 -9.14
N ARG A 468 6.46 -1.36 -9.94
CA ARG A 468 6.91 -0.71 -11.17
C ARG A 468 6.83 -1.64 -12.35
N GLY A 469 6.43 -1.07 -13.49
CA GLY A 469 6.41 -1.76 -14.76
C GLY A 469 7.80 -2.04 -15.37
N PRO A 470 7.82 -2.34 -16.65
CA PRO A 470 6.67 -2.57 -17.52
C PRO A 470 6.03 -3.95 -17.30
N VAL A 471 4.94 -4.22 -18.02
CA VAL A 471 4.34 -5.56 -18.06
C VAL A 471 5.19 -6.45 -18.98
N THR A 472 5.47 -7.69 -18.55
CA THR A 472 6.19 -8.64 -19.41
C THR A 472 5.40 -8.96 -20.68
N HIS A 473 6.07 -9.34 -21.75
CA HIS A 473 5.51 -9.68 -23.04
C HIS A 473 4.86 -8.50 -23.80
N THR A 474 3.89 -7.81 -23.23
CA THR A 474 3.24 -6.66 -23.87
C THR A 474 4.06 -5.39 -23.79
N TRP A 475 4.95 -5.28 -22.82
CA TRP A 475 5.79 -4.12 -22.54
C TRP A 475 4.99 -2.84 -22.24
N GLU A 476 3.76 -2.99 -21.76
CA GLU A 476 2.90 -1.88 -21.40
C GLU A 476 3.45 -1.12 -20.21
N ILE A 477 3.28 0.20 -20.24
CA ILE A 477 3.60 1.08 -19.12
C ILE A 477 2.55 0.86 -18.02
N LYS A 478 3.01 0.48 -16.84
CA LYS A 478 2.23 0.41 -15.61
C LYS A 478 3.09 0.92 -14.43
N PRO A 479 2.49 1.54 -13.40
CA PRO A 479 1.08 1.89 -13.27
C PRO A 479 0.62 2.90 -14.33
N ASP A 480 -0.70 3.05 -14.54
CA ASP A 480 -1.25 4.07 -15.44
C ASP A 480 -1.15 5.47 -14.83
N VAL A 481 -1.49 5.57 -13.54
CA VAL A 481 -1.48 6.78 -12.71
C VAL A 481 -0.97 6.47 -11.30
N VAL A 482 -0.71 7.50 -10.52
CA VAL A 482 -0.49 7.37 -9.08
C VAL A 482 -1.48 8.22 -8.29
N ALA A 483 -1.73 7.81 -7.05
CA ALA A 483 -2.60 8.51 -6.11
C ALA A 483 -2.04 8.39 -4.67
N PRO A 484 -2.54 9.15 -3.69
CA PRO A 484 -2.11 9.05 -2.30
C PRO A 484 -2.25 7.64 -1.76
N GLY A 485 -1.16 7.07 -1.23
CA GLY A 485 -1.11 5.70 -0.72
C GLY A 485 -0.19 5.51 0.48
N VAL A 486 0.29 6.60 1.10
CA VAL A 486 1.18 6.56 2.27
C VAL A 486 0.48 7.21 3.44
N ALA A 487 0.38 6.52 4.56
CA ALA A 487 -0.25 6.96 5.80
C ALA A 487 -1.68 7.52 5.59
N ILE A 488 -2.52 6.78 4.88
CA ILE A 488 -3.90 7.15 4.59
C ILE A 488 -4.79 6.66 5.72
N ASP A 489 -5.37 7.60 6.47
CA ASP A 489 -6.34 7.29 7.51
C ASP A 489 -7.72 7.04 6.89
N SER A 490 -8.41 5.98 7.34
CA SER A 490 -9.75 5.64 6.87
C SER A 490 -10.50 4.79 7.89
N THR A 491 -11.75 4.43 7.57
CA THR A 491 -12.62 3.61 8.41
C THR A 491 -12.09 2.19 8.57
N ILE A 492 -12.19 1.63 9.76
CA ILE A 492 -11.98 0.21 10.05
C ILE A 492 -13.12 -0.29 10.95
N PRO A 493 -13.33 -1.59 11.16
CA PRO A 493 -14.28 -2.05 12.15
C PRO A 493 -14.03 -1.41 13.52
N ASN A 494 -15.07 -0.67 14.01
CA ASN A 494 -15.05 0.06 15.29
C ASN A 494 -14.11 1.27 15.38
N GLY A 495 -13.73 1.91 14.28
CA GLY A 495 -12.91 3.12 14.35
C GLY A 495 -12.22 3.52 13.06
N TYR A 496 -11.02 4.09 13.21
CA TYR A 496 -10.23 4.64 12.11
C TYR A 496 -8.78 4.22 12.27
N LEU A 497 -8.08 4.03 11.16
CA LEU A 497 -6.68 3.63 11.16
C LEU A 497 -5.96 4.17 9.93
N ALA A 498 -4.72 4.63 10.11
CA ALA A 498 -3.86 4.99 8.99
C ALA A 498 -3.17 3.75 8.41
N LEU A 499 -3.43 3.45 7.13
CA LEU A 499 -2.78 2.38 6.40
C LEU A 499 -1.94 2.93 5.23
N GLN A 500 -1.09 2.06 4.66
CA GLN A 500 -0.29 2.42 3.51
C GLN A 500 -0.20 1.25 2.51
N GLY A 501 -0.20 1.60 1.24
CA GLY A 501 -0.19 0.64 0.15
C GLY A 501 -0.78 1.22 -1.13
N THR A 502 -0.51 0.58 -2.26
CA THR A 502 -1.24 0.85 -3.50
C THR A 502 -2.73 0.50 -3.36
N SER A 503 -3.07 -0.32 -2.37
CA SER A 503 -4.44 -0.63 -1.95
C SER A 503 -5.20 0.59 -1.40
N MET A 504 -4.48 1.62 -0.88
CA MET A 504 -5.06 2.88 -0.45
C MET A 504 -5.06 3.91 -1.58
N ALA A 505 -4.16 3.78 -2.56
CA ALA A 505 -4.13 4.63 -3.73
C ALA A 505 -5.26 4.32 -4.72
N ALA A 506 -5.55 3.05 -4.98
CA ALA A 506 -6.59 2.63 -5.91
C ALA A 506 -7.99 3.18 -5.58
N PRO A 507 -8.49 3.12 -4.33
CA PRO A 507 -9.82 3.65 -4.00
C PRO A 507 -9.95 5.17 -4.18
N HIS A 508 -8.86 5.95 -4.10
CA HIS A 508 -8.90 7.37 -4.49
C HIS A 508 -9.27 7.53 -5.97
N VAL A 509 -8.74 6.66 -6.83
CA VAL A 509 -9.02 6.67 -8.28
C VAL A 509 -10.41 6.11 -8.56
N ALA A 510 -10.87 5.12 -7.80
CA ALA A 510 -12.23 4.59 -7.93
C ALA A 510 -13.29 5.65 -7.56
N GLY A 511 -13.11 6.34 -6.43
CA GLY A 511 -13.97 7.47 -6.05
C GLY A 511 -13.90 8.63 -7.05
N ALA A 512 -12.70 8.97 -7.57
CA ALA A 512 -12.55 9.94 -8.64
C ALA A 512 -13.31 9.53 -9.91
N SER A 513 -13.27 8.24 -10.28
CA SER A 513 -14.02 7.71 -11.41
C SER A 513 -15.54 7.84 -11.20
N ALA A 514 -16.02 7.63 -9.96
CA ALA A 514 -17.43 7.80 -9.64
C ALA A 514 -17.88 9.25 -9.83
N LEU A 515 -17.07 10.24 -9.39
CA LEU A 515 -17.38 11.66 -9.60
C LEU A 515 -17.35 12.05 -11.09
N ILE A 516 -16.41 11.48 -11.87
CA ILE A 516 -16.36 11.71 -13.32
C ILE A 516 -17.60 11.13 -14.01
N ILE A 517 -18.05 9.94 -13.61
CA ILE A 517 -19.27 9.32 -14.16
C ILE A 517 -20.51 10.14 -13.81
N GLN A 518 -20.64 10.64 -12.58
CA GLN A 518 -21.74 11.54 -12.21
C GLN A 518 -21.73 12.81 -13.08
N ALA A 519 -20.56 13.41 -13.31
CA ALA A 519 -20.43 14.61 -14.15
C ALA A 519 -20.71 14.32 -15.65
N HIS A 520 -20.32 13.14 -16.11
CA HIS A 520 -20.35 12.73 -17.53
C HIS A 520 -20.94 11.33 -17.70
N PRO A 521 -22.23 11.13 -17.43
CA PRO A 521 -22.85 9.78 -17.41
C PRO A 521 -22.83 9.07 -18.77
N ASP A 522 -22.57 9.77 -19.84
CA ASP A 522 -22.47 9.20 -21.19
C ASP A 522 -21.04 8.72 -21.53
N TRP A 523 -20.06 9.01 -20.66
CA TRP A 523 -18.68 8.59 -20.91
C TRP A 523 -18.49 7.10 -20.68
N LYS A 524 -17.70 6.49 -21.55
CA LYS A 524 -17.31 5.08 -21.47
C LYS A 524 -16.04 4.94 -20.63
N PRO A 525 -15.73 3.72 -20.15
CA PRO A 525 -14.54 3.47 -19.35
C PRO A 525 -13.24 4.02 -19.94
N ALA A 526 -13.05 3.90 -21.27
CA ALA A 526 -11.87 4.44 -21.95
C ALA A 526 -11.78 5.97 -21.86
N GLN A 527 -12.92 6.69 -21.85
CA GLN A 527 -12.95 8.15 -21.71
C GLN A 527 -12.67 8.57 -20.27
N VAL A 528 -13.21 7.84 -19.27
CA VAL A 528 -12.91 8.07 -17.85
C VAL A 528 -11.41 7.82 -17.57
N LYS A 529 -10.86 6.71 -18.05
CA LYS A 529 -9.42 6.41 -17.96
C LYS A 529 -8.58 7.50 -18.62
N ALA A 530 -8.96 7.93 -19.83
CA ALA A 530 -8.27 9.01 -20.53
C ALA A 530 -8.33 10.34 -19.77
N ALA A 531 -9.47 10.73 -19.21
CA ALA A 531 -9.61 11.95 -18.43
C ALA A 531 -8.64 11.96 -17.24
N LEU A 532 -8.59 10.86 -16.49
CA LEU A 532 -7.66 10.70 -15.36
C LEU A 532 -6.19 10.76 -15.80
N MET A 533 -5.82 10.05 -16.89
CA MET A 533 -4.44 9.99 -17.35
C MET A 533 -3.96 11.28 -18.03
N ASN A 534 -4.84 11.97 -18.76
CA ASN A 534 -4.46 13.15 -19.56
C ASN A 534 -4.31 14.44 -18.74
N THR A 535 -4.78 14.45 -17.50
CA THR A 535 -4.80 15.64 -16.65
C THR A 535 -3.94 15.51 -15.40
N THR A 536 -3.10 14.49 -15.34
CA THR A 536 -2.21 14.22 -14.20
C THR A 536 -1.17 15.31 -14.01
N LYS A 537 -0.71 15.43 -12.77
CA LYS A 537 0.49 16.18 -12.40
C LYS A 537 1.71 15.24 -12.46
N PRO A 538 2.67 15.47 -13.36
CA PRO A 538 3.94 14.73 -13.35
C PRO A 538 4.70 14.99 -12.05
N LEU A 539 5.30 13.94 -11.48
CA LEU A 539 6.04 14.01 -10.24
C LEU A 539 7.53 14.18 -10.50
N ILE A 540 8.19 14.91 -9.60
CA ILE A 540 9.59 15.32 -9.72
C ILE A 540 10.29 14.95 -8.42
N LYS A 541 11.45 14.31 -8.52
CA LYS A 541 12.31 13.95 -7.39
C LYS A 541 12.92 15.20 -6.73
N GLU A 542 13.43 15.07 -5.51
CA GLU A 542 14.08 16.16 -4.79
C GLU A 542 15.26 16.80 -5.58
N ASP A 543 15.95 16.04 -6.41
CA ASP A 543 17.04 16.52 -7.27
C ASP A 543 16.58 17.30 -8.51
N GLY A 544 15.26 17.45 -8.70
CA GLY A 544 14.65 18.15 -9.83
C GLY A 544 14.48 17.29 -11.08
N THR A 545 14.85 16.00 -11.05
CA THR A 545 14.61 15.08 -12.17
C THR A 545 13.19 14.51 -12.09
N GLY A 546 12.58 14.19 -13.24
CA GLY A 546 11.29 13.49 -13.29
C GLY A 546 11.43 12.03 -12.84
N TYR A 547 10.37 11.49 -12.24
CA TYR A 547 10.26 10.03 -12.07
C TYR A 547 10.11 9.35 -13.43
N SER A 548 10.57 8.09 -13.54
CA SER A 548 10.36 7.25 -14.73
C SER A 548 8.86 7.04 -14.99
N VAL A 549 8.49 6.89 -16.26
CA VAL A 549 7.12 6.54 -16.64
C VAL A 549 6.71 5.16 -16.09
N LEU A 550 7.68 4.30 -15.78
CA LEU A 550 7.47 2.99 -15.17
C LEU A 550 7.26 3.06 -13.64
N GLU A 551 7.52 4.23 -13.03
CA GLU A 551 7.28 4.51 -11.61
C GLU A 551 5.95 5.23 -11.38
N GLN A 552 5.61 6.20 -12.24
CA GLN A 552 4.48 7.10 -12.04
C GLN A 552 3.38 7.01 -13.10
N GLY A 553 3.56 6.23 -14.18
CA GLY A 553 2.66 6.30 -15.32
C GLY A 553 2.65 7.70 -15.93
N THR A 554 1.46 8.30 -16.03
CA THR A 554 1.29 9.69 -16.46
C THR A 554 1.49 10.69 -15.31
N GLY A 555 1.45 10.27 -14.04
CA GLY A 555 1.62 11.10 -12.86
C GLY A 555 0.47 10.99 -11.84
N ARG A 556 0.40 11.91 -10.87
CA ARG A 556 -0.65 11.94 -9.87
C ARG A 556 -1.96 12.51 -10.43
N ILE A 557 -3.07 11.83 -10.16
CA ILE A 557 -4.40 12.27 -10.58
C ILE A 557 -4.74 13.67 -10.06
N GLN A 558 -5.48 14.43 -10.86
CA GLN A 558 -6.04 15.73 -10.51
C GLN A 558 -7.52 15.71 -10.89
N LEU A 559 -8.37 15.62 -9.89
CA LEU A 559 -9.79 15.32 -10.09
C LEU A 559 -10.54 16.47 -10.74
N GLU A 560 -10.29 17.71 -10.30
CA GLU A 560 -10.95 18.90 -10.88
C GLU A 560 -10.61 19.04 -12.37
N GLU A 561 -9.34 18.86 -12.72
CA GLU A 561 -8.86 18.93 -14.11
C GLU A 561 -9.42 17.77 -14.95
N ALA A 562 -9.59 16.58 -14.37
CA ALA A 562 -10.16 15.43 -15.07
C ALA A 562 -11.65 15.63 -15.39
N ILE A 563 -12.42 16.17 -14.45
CA ILE A 563 -13.85 16.46 -14.64
C ILE A 563 -14.06 17.59 -15.66
N GLN A 564 -13.22 18.63 -15.60
CA GLN A 564 -13.38 19.82 -16.46
C GLN A 564 -12.61 19.73 -17.79
N THR A 565 -12.00 18.59 -18.10
CA THR A 565 -11.22 18.45 -19.34
C THR A 565 -12.06 18.72 -20.59
N ASN A 566 -11.46 19.42 -21.53
CA ASN A 566 -12.08 19.73 -22.82
C ASN A 566 -11.66 18.77 -23.94
N SER A 567 -10.65 17.93 -23.69
CA SER A 567 -10.05 17.08 -24.70
C SER A 567 -9.57 15.78 -24.08
N LEU A 568 -9.81 14.69 -24.77
CA LEU A 568 -9.36 13.35 -24.42
C LEU A 568 -8.45 12.80 -25.51
N VAL A 569 -7.39 12.10 -25.08
CA VAL A 569 -6.50 11.34 -25.96
C VAL A 569 -6.34 9.95 -25.38
N TYR A 570 -6.66 8.93 -26.15
CA TYR A 570 -6.52 7.54 -25.74
C TYR A 570 -5.97 6.66 -26.87
N PRO A 571 -5.12 5.64 -26.52
CA PRO A 571 -4.69 5.29 -25.18
C PRO A 571 -3.85 6.41 -24.51
N GLY A 572 -3.87 6.45 -23.17
CA GLY A 572 -3.16 7.45 -22.37
C GLY A 572 -1.65 7.26 -22.32
N SER A 573 -1.12 6.17 -22.89
CA SER A 573 0.31 5.87 -23.05
C SER A 573 0.58 5.20 -24.38
N LEU A 574 1.82 5.32 -24.89
CA LEU A 574 2.22 4.82 -26.21
C LEU A 574 3.25 3.69 -26.06
N ASN A 575 2.84 2.48 -26.42
CA ASN A 575 3.72 1.31 -26.41
C ASN A 575 4.13 0.91 -27.84
N PHE A 576 5.41 1.06 -28.15
CA PHE A 576 5.97 0.69 -29.45
C PHE A 576 6.57 -0.72 -29.48
N GLY A 577 6.49 -1.44 -28.36
CA GLY A 577 6.94 -2.81 -28.24
C GLY A 577 8.46 -2.98 -28.28
N MET A 578 8.89 -4.20 -28.54
CA MET A 578 10.29 -4.58 -28.63
C MET A 578 10.76 -4.58 -30.09
N LEU A 579 12.02 -4.22 -30.29
CA LEU A 579 12.72 -4.11 -31.58
C LEU A 579 14.04 -4.87 -31.51
N GLU A 580 14.35 -5.67 -32.53
CA GLU A 580 15.62 -6.37 -32.62
C GLU A 580 16.73 -5.43 -33.07
N LYS A 581 17.83 -5.38 -32.36
CA LYS A 581 18.97 -4.51 -32.66
C LYS A 581 19.60 -4.76 -34.03
N LYS A 582 19.51 -5.99 -34.57
CA LYS A 582 20.01 -6.31 -35.91
C LYS A 582 19.24 -5.63 -37.05
N GLN A 583 18.05 -5.10 -36.79
CA GLN A 583 17.22 -4.39 -37.77
C GLN A 583 17.90 -3.07 -38.18
N THR A 584 17.88 -2.76 -39.48
CA THR A 584 18.51 -1.53 -40.01
C THR A 584 17.58 -0.33 -39.83
N ARG A 585 16.34 -0.44 -40.27
CA ARG A 585 15.31 0.60 -40.12
C ARG A 585 13.96 -0.06 -40.02
N THR A 586 13.14 0.41 -39.10
CA THR A 586 11.77 -0.06 -38.93
C THR A 586 10.86 1.08 -38.50
N GLN A 587 9.57 0.91 -38.75
CA GLN A 587 8.53 1.84 -38.32
C GLN A 587 7.55 1.07 -37.42
N LYS A 588 7.23 1.68 -36.29
CA LYS A 588 6.16 1.23 -35.38
C LYS A 588 5.13 2.33 -35.24
N GLU A 589 3.89 1.96 -35.35
CA GLU A 589 2.76 2.89 -35.28
C GLU A 589 1.88 2.54 -34.08
N VAL A 590 1.51 3.55 -33.32
CA VAL A 590 0.51 3.44 -32.27
C VAL A 590 -0.68 4.31 -32.65
N PRO A 591 -1.85 3.72 -32.87
CA PRO A 591 -3.07 4.46 -33.12
C PRO A 591 -3.48 5.20 -31.84
N ILE A 592 -3.91 6.46 -32.03
CA ILE A 592 -4.50 7.26 -30.98
C ILE A 592 -5.83 7.86 -31.45
N THR A 593 -6.77 8.01 -30.56
CA THR A 593 -7.99 8.77 -30.77
C THR A 593 -7.89 10.08 -30.00
N ILE A 594 -8.13 11.20 -30.68
CA ILE A 594 -8.23 12.53 -30.07
C ILE A 594 -9.71 12.95 -30.16
N GLU A 595 -10.27 13.33 -29.02
CA GLU A 595 -11.67 13.71 -28.91
C GLU A 595 -11.82 15.09 -28.30
N ASN A 596 -12.55 15.97 -28.96
CA ASN A 596 -13.00 17.23 -28.42
C ASN A 596 -14.32 17.01 -27.65
N VAL A 597 -14.25 16.94 -26.31
CA VAL A 597 -15.44 16.76 -25.45
C VAL A 597 -16.11 18.07 -25.06
N SER A 598 -15.57 19.20 -25.50
CA SER A 598 -16.11 20.55 -25.22
C SER A 598 -17.22 20.95 -26.19
N ASP A 599 -17.81 22.12 -25.95
CA ASP A 599 -18.84 22.75 -26.79
C ASP A 599 -18.27 23.82 -27.74
N LYS A 600 -16.93 23.86 -27.89
CA LYS A 600 -16.20 24.80 -28.76
C LYS A 600 -15.24 24.06 -29.67
N GLU A 601 -14.86 24.68 -30.77
CA GLU A 601 -13.77 24.17 -31.59
C GLU A 601 -12.45 24.21 -30.81
N VAL A 602 -11.64 23.16 -30.94
CA VAL A 602 -10.32 23.03 -30.30
C VAL A 602 -9.28 22.71 -31.36
N THR A 603 -8.16 23.42 -31.32
CA THR A 603 -7.02 23.20 -32.22
C THR A 603 -5.97 22.35 -31.55
N TYR A 604 -5.56 21.30 -32.26
CA TYR A 604 -4.60 20.30 -31.77
C TYR A 604 -3.29 20.40 -32.53
N SER A 605 -2.17 20.35 -31.78
CA SER A 605 -0.84 20.14 -32.32
C SER A 605 -0.06 19.13 -31.47
N ILE A 606 0.84 18.38 -32.12
CA ILE A 606 1.61 17.34 -31.43
C ILE A 606 3.07 17.71 -31.44
N GLU A 607 3.64 17.87 -30.25
CA GLU A 607 5.07 18.08 -30.05
C GLU A 607 5.78 16.71 -29.92
N ALA A 608 6.56 16.37 -30.94
CA ALA A 608 7.38 15.17 -30.91
C ALA A 608 8.55 15.32 -29.91
N PRO A 609 9.01 14.24 -29.31
CA PRO A 609 10.21 14.24 -28.49
C PRO A 609 11.43 14.76 -29.25
N LYS A 610 12.43 15.28 -28.50
CA LYS A 610 13.69 15.77 -29.08
C LYS A 610 14.31 14.71 -29.98
N GLN A 611 14.72 15.15 -31.18
CA GLN A 611 15.38 14.28 -32.15
C GLN A 611 16.64 13.64 -31.57
N LYS A 612 16.76 12.32 -31.72
CA LYS A 612 17.96 11.55 -31.39
C LYS A 612 18.49 10.89 -32.66
N LYS A 613 19.80 10.64 -32.71
CA LYS A 613 20.40 9.95 -33.86
C LYS A 613 19.72 8.60 -34.08
N GLY A 614 19.26 8.34 -35.31
CA GLY A 614 18.57 7.09 -35.66
C GLY A 614 17.12 6.97 -35.13
N VAL A 615 16.53 8.04 -34.63
CA VAL A 615 15.11 8.09 -34.19
C VAL A 615 14.42 9.28 -34.80
N GLN A 616 13.34 9.05 -35.52
CA GLN A 616 12.46 10.07 -36.11
C GLN A 616 11.02 9.81 -35.66
N TRP A 617 10.34 10.85 -35.33
CA TRP A 617 8.92 10.83 -34.96
C TRP A 617 8.09 11.42 -36.10
N LYS A 618 7.02 10.71 -36.48
CA LYS A 618 6.03 11.26 -37.43
C LYS A 618 4.73 11.44 -36.67
N THR A 619 4.27 12.65 -36.65
CA THR A 619 3.05 13.09 -35.94
C THR A 619 2.13 13.78 -36.93
N PRO A 620 0.81 13.78 -36.68
CA PRO A 620 -0.13 14.57 -37.46
C PRO A 620 0.23 16.06 -37.50
N ILE A 621 -0.12 16.70 -38.61
CA ILE A 621 -0.07 18.17 -38.72
C ILE A 621 -1.15 18.76 -37.82
N THR A 622 -0.97 20.02 -37.40
CA THR A 622 -1.99 20.78 -36.67
C THR A 622 -3.36 20.71 -37.34
N PHE A 623 -4.40 20.45 -36.57
CA PHE A 623 -5.79 20.34 -37.06
C PHE A 623 -6.76 20.83 -36.00
N THR A 624 -7.98 21.13 -36.40
CA THR A 624 -9.07 21.59 -35.52
C THR A 624 -10.19 20.56 -35.52
N LEU A 625 -10.74 20.27 -34.33
CA LEU A 625 -11.95 19.45 -34.17
C LEU A 625 -13.12 20.33 -33.72
N LYS A 626 -14.26 20.10 -34.33
CA LYS A 626 -15.54 20.69 -33.90
C LYS A 626 -15.98 20.15 -32.53
N PRO A 627 -16.95 20.78 -31.87
CA PRO A 627 -17.56 20.23 -30.67
C PRO A 627 -17.98 18.77 -30.84
N LYS A 628 -17.59 17.90 -29.88
CA LYS A 628 -17.91 16.47 -29.83
C LYS A 628 -17.34 15.63 -30.99
N GLU A 629 -16.43 16.20 -31.79
CA GLU A 629 -15.79 15.49 -32.90
C GLU A 629 -14.59 14.67 -32.40
N LYS A 630 -14.41 13.47 -33.03
CA LYS A 630 -13.27 12.58 -32.77
C LYS A 630 -12.43 12.42 -34.02
N ARG A 631 -11.13 12.22 -33.82
CA ARG A 631 -10.20 11.90 -34.91
C ARG A 631 -9.26 10.77 -34.50
N GLU A 632 -9.22 9.74 -35.29
CA GLU A 632 -8.23 8.68 -35.20
C GLU A 632 -7.00 9.05 -36.04
N THR A 633 -5.81 8.81 -35.50
CA THR A 633 -4.55 9.07 -36.16
C THR A 633 -3.44 8.24 -35.53
N ASN A 634 -2.24 8.19 -36.17
CA ASN A 634 -1.13 7.42 -35.66
C ASN A 634 0.03 8.32 -35.20
N ILE A 635 0.69 7.91 -34.13
CA ILE A 635 2.04 8.35 -33.79
C ILE A 635 3.00 7.28 -34.30
N THR A 636 3.92 7.67 -35.19
CA THR A 636 4.88 6.72 -35.76
C THR A 636 6.28 6.96 -35.23
N LEU A 637 6.87 5.91 -34.69
CA LEU A 637 8.29 5.81 -34.37
C LEU A 637 9.04 5.20 -35.57
N ASP A 638 9.81 6.01 -36.30
CA ASP A 638 10.70 5.57 -37.39
C ASP A 638 12.14 5.48 -36.85
N ILE A 639 12.62 4.29 -36.67
CA ILE A 639 13.82 4.04 -35.88
C ILE A 639 14.83 3.13 -36.63
N THR A 640 16.11 3.36 -36.35
CA THR A 640 17.25 2.52 -36.79
C THR A 640 17.80 1.80 -35.54
N PRO A 641 17.30 0.60 -35.19
CA PRO A 641 17.58 -0.07 -33.92
C PRO A 641 19.08 -0.33 -33.70
N ASN A 642 19.84 -0.66 -34.74
CA ASN A 642 21.30 -0.90 -34.64
C ASN A 642 22.13 0.35 -34.26
N GLN A 643 21.53 1.54 -34.28
CA GLN A 643 22.13 2.79 -33.81
C GLN A 643 21.74 3.15 -32.39
N GLN A 644 20.88 2.38 -31.77
CA GLN A 644 20.43 2.60 -30.42
C GLN A 644 21.17 1.71 -29.41
N LYS A 645 21.20 2.14 -28.14
CA LYS A 645 21.66 1.26 -27.06
C LYS A 645 20.60 0.19 -26.81
N ALA A 646 21.02 -1.01 -26.42
CA ALA A 646 20.13 -2.04 -25.92
C ALA A 646 19.46 -1.55 -24.61
N GLY A 647 18.21 -2.01 -24.36
CA GLY A 647 17.45 -1.69 -23.17
C GLY A 647 16.18 -0.88 -23.45
N MET A 648 15.59 -0.37 -22.39
CA MET A 648 14.35 0.39 -22.41
C MET A 648 14.59 1.87 -22.71
N HIS A 649 13.73 2.45 -23.55
CA HIS A 649 13.75 3.84 -23.95
C HIS A 649 12.39 4.46 -23.70
N GLU A 650 12.33 5.43 -22.82
CA GLU A 650 11.11 6.10 -22.38
C GLU A 650 11.17 7.60 -22.61
N GLY A 651 10.02 8.24 -22.54
CA GLY A 651 9.84 9.68 -22.62
C GLY A 651 8.37 10.04 -22.83
N GLU A 652 8.11 11.23 -23.34
CA GLU A 652 6.76 11.75 -23.52
C GLU A 652 6.57 12.37 -24.91
N VAL A 653 5.39 12.19 -25.49
CA VAL A 653 4.83 12.95 -26.61
C VAL A 653 3.79 13.92 -26.02
N ILE A 654 3.82 15.18 -26.43
CA ILE A 654 2.88 16.19 -25.92
C ILE A 654 1.83 16.49 -26.98
N VAL A 655 0.56 16.35 -26.63
CA VAL A 655 -0.56 16.82 -27.42
C VAL A 655 -1.05 18.14 -26.82
N ASN A 656 -0.92 19.23 -27.56
CA ASN A 656 -1.46 20.51 -27.18
C ASN A 656 -2.89 20.63 -27.72
N ALA A 657 -3.84 20.91 -26.85
CA ALA A 657 -5.24 21.17 -27.15
C ALA A 657 -5.56 22.58 -26.65
N ASP A 658 -5.43 23.60 -27.53
CA ASP A 658 -5.45 25.01 -27.15
C ASP A 658 -4.49 25.32 -25.97
N ARG A 659 -5.04 25.47 -24.75
CA ARG A 659 -4.26 25.76 -23.53
C ARG A 659 -3.91 24.51 -22.72
N GLN A 660 -4.58 23.39 -22.99
CA GLN A 660 -4.33 22.13 -22.29
C GLN A 660 -3.13 21.41 -22.90
N LYS A 661 -2.24 20.89 -22.04
CA LYS A 661 -1.13 20.02 -22.45
C LYS A 661 -1.39 18.61 -21.94
N ILE A 662 -1.57 17.68 -22.87
CA ILE A 662 -1.76 16.26 -22.59
C ILE A 662 -0.44 15.55 -22.81
N ARG A 663 0.07 14.87 -21.78
CA ARG A 663 1.31 14.12 -21.81
C ARG A 663 1.00 12.65 -22.07
N LEU A 664 1.58 12.11 -23.12
CA LEU A 664 1.49 10.69 -23.46
C LEU A 664 2.86 10.05 -23.24
N PRO A 665 3.10 9.38 -22.13
CA PRO A 665 4.33 8.62 -21.94
C PRO A 665 4.47 7.55 -23.00
N TYR A 666 5.71 7.30 -23.44
CA TYR A 666 6.01 6.24 -24.40
C TYR A 666 7.10 5.32 -23.89
N LEU A 667 7.04 4.07 -24.36
CA LEU A 667 8.07 3.06 -24.17
C LEU A 667 8.34 2.33 -25.50
N TYR A 668 9.63 2.13 -25.83
CA TYR A 668 10.09 1.14 -26.78
C TYR A 668 11.35 0.46 -26.24
N ILE A 669 11.56 -0.78 -26.64
CA ILE A 669 12.65 -1.62 -26.14
C ILE A 669 13.54 -2.06 -27.30
N ILE A 670 14.85 -1.92 -27.14
CA ILE A 670 15.85 -2.44 -28.08
C ILE A 670 16.48 -3.68 -27.48
N GLU A 671 16.31 -4.81 -28.11
CA GLU A 671 16.64 -6.15 -27.62
C GLU A 671 15.85 -6.55 -26.38
N GLU A 672 15.82 -7.83 -26.10
CA GLU A 672 15.10 -8.38 -24.95
C GLU A 672 15.73 -7.89 -23.64
N PRO A 673 14.94 -7.20 -22.78
CA PRO A 673 15.47 -6.68 -21.53
C PRO A 673 15.67 -7.79 -20.51
N ASP A 674 16.30 -7.46 -19.40
CA ASP A 674 16.41 -8.35 -18.27
C ASP A 674 15.13 -8.28 -17.43
N TYR A 675 14.34 -9.36 -17.41
CA TYR A 675 13.11 -9.55 -16.63
C TYR A 675 13.20 -10.88 -15.88
N PRO A 676 12.45 -11.09 -14.79
CA PRO A 676 12.41 -12.39 -14.08
C PRO A 676 11.93 -13.51 -15.02
N ARG A 677 12.72 -14.59 -15.14
CA ARG A 677 12.39 -15.74 -16.00
C ARG A 677 11.36 -16.68 -15.38
N ILE A 678 11.17 -16.53 -14.06
CA ILE A 678 10.28 -17.37 -13.26
C ILE A 678 9.50 -16.50 -12.29
N MET A 679 8.20 -16.73 -12.15
CA MET A 679 7.30 -16.02 -11.24
C MET A 679 6.30 -17.00 -10.63
N GLY A 680 5.88 -16.75 -9.39
CA GLY A 680 4.75 -17.39 -8.76
C GLY A 680 4.84 -18.91 -8.64
N PHE A 681 5.99 -19.45 -8.18
CA PHE A 681 6.10 -20.89 -7.91
C PHE A 681 5.20 -21.30 -6.74
N GLN A 682 4.43 -22.35 -6.98
CA GLN A 682 3.59 -23.00 -5.95
C GLN A 682 3.76 -24.51 -6.02
N PHE A 683 3.67 -25.16 -4.85
CA PHE A 683 3.78 -26.59 -4.71
C PHE A 683 2.74 -27.11 -3.70
N GLY A 684 2.10 -28.22 -4.00
CA GLY A 684 1.08 -28.83 -3.12
C GLY A 684 0.75 -30.26 -3.52
N TYR A 685 -0.36 -30.77 -2.97
CA TYR A 685 -0.89 -32.07 -3.35
C TYR A 685 -1.53 -31.98 -4.75
N GLY A 686 -1.35 -33.06 -5.52
CA GLY A 686 -1.95 -33.18 -6.85
C GLY A 686 -3.46 -33.45 -6.81
N ASP A 687 -4.06 -33.51 -8.00
CA ASP A 687 -5.50 -33.73 -8.16
C ASP A 687 -5.93 -35.12 -7.72
N LYS A 688 -4.99 -36.10 -7.66
CA LYS A 688 -5.22 -37.44 -7.21
C LYS A 688 -4.44 -37.78 -5.93
N GLU A 689 -4.97 -38.71 -5.15
CA GLU A 689 -4.26 -39.22 -3.98
C GLU A 689 -2.93 -39.89 -4.40
N GLY A 690 -1.83 -39.51 -3.75
CA GLY A 690 -0.50 -39.99 -4.07
C GLY A 690 0.24 -39.21 -5.16
N GLU A 691 -0.23 -38.05 -5.49
CA GLU A 691 0.46 -37.10 -6.40
C GLU A 691 0.75 -35.79 -5.70
N TYR A 692 1.86 -35.16 -6.07
CA TYR A 692 2.16 -33.75 -5.82
C TYR A 692 1.97 -32.99 -7.13
N GLN A 693 1.76 -31.67 -7.02
CA GLN A 693 1.75 -30.78 -8.19
C GLN A 693 2.54 -29.52 -7.89
N TYR A 694 3.07 -28.94 -8.94
CA TYR A 694 3.58 -27.56 -8.88
C TYR A 694 3.05 -26.75 -10.05
N GLU A 695 3.03 -25.44 -9.80
CA GLU A 695 2.67 -24.45 -10.81
C GLU A 695 3.73 -23.36 -10.80
N VAL A 696 4.07 -22.87 -11.99
CA VAL A 696 5.02 -21.80 -12.19
C VAL A 696 4.62 -20.95 -13.39
N TYR A 697 4.75 -19.63 -13.29
CA TYR A 697 4.52 -18.73 -14.41
C TYR A 697 5.86 -18.39 -15.09
N LEU A 698 5.92 -18.61 -16.40
CA LEU A 698 7.07 -18.37 -17.26
C LEU A 698 6.72 -17.22 -18.22
N PRO A 699 7.18 -15.96 -17.97
CA PRO A 699 6.75 -14.77 -18.72
C PRO A 699 6.97 -14.85 -20.23
N GLU A 700 8.03 -15.50 -20.68
CA GLU A 700 8.36 -15.70 -22.10
C GLU A 700 8.71 -17.15 -22.43
N GLY A 701 8.30 -18.10 -21.56
CA GLY A 701 8.70 -19.50 -21.64
C GLY A 701 10.10 -19.74 -21.10
N ALA A 702 10.54 -21.00 -21.13
CA ALA A 702 11.87 -21.41 -20.69
C ALA A 702 12.45 -22.50 -21.58
N GLU A 703 13.75 -22.43 -21.89
CA GLU A 703 14.51 -23.49 -22.53
C GLU A 703 14.72 -24.66 -21.57
N GLU A 704 14.91 -24.33 -20.30
CA GLU A 704 15.00 -25.32 -19.19
C GLU A 704 14.30 -24.79 -17.96
N LEU A 705 13.54 -25.65 -17.28
CA LEU A 705 12.95 -25.45 -15.98
C LEU A 705 13.32 -26.65 -15.11
N GLY A 706 13.86 -26.45 -13.93
CA GLY A 706 14.18 -27.52 -13.03
C GLY A 706 13.90 -27.17 -11.57
N ILE A 707 13.65 -28.19 -10.76
CA ILE A 707 13.44 -28.08 -9.31
C ILE A 707 14.47 -28.98 -8.64
N ALA A 708 15.49 -28.36 -8.04
CA ALA A 708 16.55 -29.07 -7.30
C ALA A 708 16.18 -29.06 -5.80
N LEU A 709 16.29 -30.23 -5.16
CA LEU A 709 16.02 -30.40 -3.73
C LEU A 709 17.33 -30.46 -2.94
N TYR A 710 17.32 -29.80 -1.79
CA TYR A 710 18.44 -29.73 -0.86
C TYR A 710 17.98 -30.06 0.57
N GLU A 711 18.85 -30.59 1.38
CA GLU A 711 18.61 -30.70 2.83
C GLU A 711 18.40 -29.32 3.43
N ALA A 712 17.34 -29.16 4.22
CA ALA A 712 16.97 -27.85 4.75
C ALA A 712 18.05 -27.21 5.64
N ASP A 713 18.78 -28.04 6.42
CA ASP A 713 19.77 -27.57 7.40
C ASP A 713 21.18 -27.43 6.81
N THR A 714 21.60 -28.35 5.94
CA THR A 714 22.99 -28.44 5.45
C THR A 714 23.19 -27.89 4.06
N LEU A 715 22.08 -27.69 3.32
CA LEU A 715 22.07 -27.32 1.90
C LEU A 715 22.83 -28.32 1.00
N HIS A 716 22.93 -29.59 1.40
CA HIS A 716 23.45 -30.63 0.52
C HIS A 716 22.41 -30.96 -0.54
N PHE A 717 22.85 -31.04 -1.79
CA PHE A 717 22.00 -31.47 -2.90
C PHE A 717 21.52 -32.92 -2.69
N ILE A 718 20.22 -33.14 -2.88
CA ILE A 718 19.59 -34.43 -2.73
C ILE A 718 19.29 -35.07 -4.10
N ASP A 719 18.42 -34.44 -4.86
CA ASP A 719 17.98 -34.93 -6.19
C ASP A 719 17.26 -33.78 -6.94
N TYR A 720 16.93 -34.01 -8.20
CA TYR A 720 15.98 -33.18 -8.93
C TYR A 720 14.57 -33.76 -8.76
N LEU A 721 13.64 -32.89 -8.32
CA LEU A 721 12.22 -33.21 -8.24
C LEU A 721 11.64 -33.32 -9.66
N ASP A 722 11.98 -32.38 -10.52
CA ASP A 722 11.57 -32.34 -11.91
C ASP A 722 12.53 -31.53 -12.78
N TRP A 723 12.51 -31.82 -14.10
CA TRP A 723 13.31 -31.11 -15.09
C TRP A 723 12.63 -31.17 -16.46
N GLU A 724 12.21 -30.01 -16.95
CA GLU A 724 11.46 -29.84 -18.19
C GLU A 724 12.21 -28.95 -19.17
N ARG A 725 11.93 -29.08 -20.47
CA ARG A 725 12.58 -28.35 -21.55
C ARG A 725 11.57 -27.77 -22.53
N ASP A 726 12.00 -26.68 -23.20
CA ASP A 726 11.26 -26.04 -24.29
C ASP A 726 9.80 -25.67 -23.90
N LEU A 727 9.65 -25.10 -22.71
CA LEU A 727 8.34 -24.73 -22.17
C LEU A 727 7.82 -23.44 -22.80
N PRO A 728 6.52 -23.41 -23.16
CA PRO A 728 5.90 -22.22 -23.69
C PRO A 728 5.71 -21.16 -22.60
N ARG A 729 5.42 -19.94 -23.03
CA ARG A 729 5.03 -18.84 -22.17
C ARG A 729 3.71 -19.13 -21.45
N GLY A 730 3.57 -18.63 -20.22
CA GLY A 730 2.35 -18.70 -19.43
C GLY A 730 2.48 -19.56 -18.18
N LEU A 731 1.35 -19.98 -17.65
CA LEU A 731 1.29 -20.86 -16.50
C LEU A 731 1.63 -22.29 -16.93
N PHE A 732 2.70 -22.83 -16.35
CA PHE A 732 3.06 -24.24 -16.48
C PHE A 732 2.67 -24.97 -15.19
N LYS A 733 2.00 -26.11 -15.37
CA LYS A 733 1.57 -26.99 -14.27
C LYS A 733 2.02 -28.41 -14.57
N ASN A 734 2.64 -29.05 -13.59
CA ASN A 734 3.01 -30.46 -13.71
C ASN A 734 2.64 -31.24 -12.44
N GLN A 735 2.33 -32.52 -12.63
CA GLN A 735 2.01 -33.46 -11.55
C GLN A 735 3.12 -34.47 -11.39
N ILE A 736 3.50 -34.73 -10.14
CA ILE A 736 4.61 -35.60 -9.78
C ILE A 736 4.06 -36.74 -8.92
N PRO A 737 4.16 -37.99 -9.35
CA PRO A 737 3.81 -39.13 -8.52
C PRO A 737 4.63 -39.16 -7.22
N ALA A 738 3.97 -39.35 -6.09
CA ALA A 738 4.64 -39.33 -4.77
C ALA A 738 5.71 -40.45 -4.63
N ASP A 739 5.59 -41.54 -5.37
CA ASP A 739 6.58 -42.61 -5.40
C ASP A 739 7.90 -42.24 -6.10
N ARG A 740 7.91 -41.17 -6.93
CA ARG A 740 9.14 -40.58 -7.50
C ARG A 740 9.92 -39.75 -6.47
N VAL A 741 9.24 -39.28 -5.41
CA VAL A 741 9.84 -38.43 -4.38
C VAL A 741 10.51 -39.32 -3.33
N LYS A 742 11.84 -39.33 -3.29
CA LYS A 742 12.63 -40.20 -2.38
C LYS A 742 12.90 -39.56 -1.01
N VAL A 743 12.49 -38.32 -0.81
CA VAL A 743 12.71 -37.55 0.42
C VAL A 743 11.42 -37.42 1.22
N ARG A 744 11.57 -37.27 2.54
CA ARG A 744 10.46 -37.01 3.47
C ARG A 744 10.82 -35.89 4.41
N GLY A 745 9.80 -35.18 4.90
CA GLY A 745 9.97 -34.01 5.78
C GLY A 745 10.25 -32.74 5.02
N LEU A 746 10.85 -31.79 5.71
CA LEU A 746 11.14 -30.46 5.19
C LEU A 746 12.42 -30.48 4.35
N VAL A 747 12.34 -29.96 3.13
CA VAL A 747 13.49 -29.78 2.22
C VAL A 747 13.45 -28.37 1.63
N LYS A 748 14.60 -27.86 1.24
CA LYS A 748 14.72 -26.63 0.46
C LYS A 748 14.71 -26.96 -1.03
N ALA A 749 13.79 -26.37 -1.78
CA ALA A 749 13.77 -26.44 -3.23
C ALA A 749 14.38 -25.18 -3.84
N VAL A 750 15.21 -25.35 -4.85
CA VAL A 750 15.68 -24.28 -5.75
C VAL A 750 15.06 -24.54 -7.11
N VAL A 751 14.10 -23.71 -7.45
CA VAL A 751 13.44 -23.71 -8.76
C VAL A 751 14.20 -22.78 -9.67
N PHE A 752 14.67 -23.24 -10.80
CA PHE A 752 15.38 -22.41 -11.77
C PHE A 752 14.72 -22.46 -13.15
N ALA A 753 14.73 -21.33 -13.84
CA ALA A 753 14.31 -21.26 -15.23
C ALA A 753 15.38 -20.54 -16.05
N LYS A 754 15.73 -21.13 -17.22
CA LYS A 754 16.74 -20.61 -18.13
C LYS A 754 16.15 -20.23 -19.48
N LYS A 755 16.56 -19.07 -20.00
CA LYS A 755 16.25 -18.60 -21.33
C LYS A 755 17.33 -17.63 -21.83
N LEU A 756 17.79 -17.79 -23.08
CA LEU A 756 18.77 -16.90 -23.73
C LEU A 756 20.04 -16.65 -22.87
N ASP A 757 20.69 -17.70 -22.41
CA ASP A 757 21.87 -17.66 -21.53
C ASP A 757 21.66 -16.96 -20.15
N LYS A 758 20.43 -16.65 -19.78
CA LYS A 758 20.05 -16.11 -18.48
C LYS A 758 19.29 -17.16 -17.68
N GLU A 759 19.58 -17.20 -16.39
CA GLU A 759 18.95 -18.10 -15.42
C GLU A 759 18.52 -17.33 -14.20
N ASP A 760 17.29 -17.53 -13.77
CA ASP A 760 16.76 -17.03 -12.50
C ASP A 760 16.35 -18.19 -11.62
N THR A 761 16.43 -17.98 -10.31
CA THR A 761 16.09 -18.97 -9.30
C THR A 761 15.10 -18.42 -8.27
N VAL A 762 14.23 -19.31 -7.79
CA VAL A 762 13.32 -19.06 -6.67
C VAL A 762 13.52 -20.17 -5.64
N GLU A 763 13.71 -19.80 -4.37
CA GLU A 763 13.82 -20.75 -3.27
C GLU A 763 12.44 -20.93 -2.61
N ALA A 764 12.12 -22.18 -2.27
CA ALA A 764 10.92 -22.56 -1.54
C ALA A 764 11.22 -23.67 -0.53
N ASP A 765 10.51 -23.67 0.59
CA ASP A 765 10.55 -24.77 1.54
C ASP A 765 9.38 -25.71 1.23
N LEU A 766 9.69 -26.97 0.90
CA LEU A 766 8.71 -28.00 0.57
C LEU A 766 8.66 -29.05 1.67
N TYR A 767 7.46 -29.56 1.94
CA TYR A 767 7.26 -30.65 2.89
C TYR A 767 6.66 -31.88 2.19
N PHE A 768 7.35 -32.99 2.29
CA PHE A 768 6.91 -34.27 1.75
C PHE A 768 6.51 -35.25 2.90
N GLU A 769 5.34 -35.86 2.79
CA GLU A 769 4.83 -36.85 3.75
C GLU A 769 5.51 -38.23 3.61
#